data_01ec6bdb88542b644f022db7f682fbe8
#
_entry.id   01ec6bdb88542b644f022db7f682fbe8
#
_cell.length_a   1.000
_cell.length_b   1.000
_cell.length_c   1.000
_cell.angle_alpha   90.00
_cell.angle_beta   90.00
_cell.angle_gamma   90.00
#
_symmetry.space_group_name_H-M   'P 1'
#
loop_
_entity.id
_entity.type
_entity.pdbx_description
1 polymer ?
#
loop_
_entity_poly.entity_id
_entity_poly.type
_entity_poly.pdbx_seq_one_letter_code
_entity_poly.pdbx_strand_id
1 'polypeptide(L)'
;MDYNKTINLPKTDFPMRAGLPKREPEMLKRWQEQDVYNELLKKNEGKPLFNLHDGPPFSNGGIHMGTAMNKALKDIITRSYAMRGYYTPYIPGWDNHGMPIESAIIKQNKLNHKAMSIPDFRSACHDFAQHYVGVQMDAFKRMGVIGDWEHPYLTMNPGFEAEEVKVFGAMYKKGYIYKDFKPVYWCPHDETALAEAEIEYQDDPCTTVYVKFPMHDDCGKLSGYDKLFFVIWTTTIWTLPGNLAIALHPDESYAVVKAPNGEAYIMAEALVEKVMYLGGFDTWEVAETHPGAFFENMLADHPFLPKTSRLLLADYVTMDSGTGCVHTAPGFGADDYETCKRYGVEMVVPVDDQGRHTEYAGKYAGMKTDESNPVILADMKESGMLFASEDIIHSYPHCWRCKGPIIFRATPQWFCSVESFKEQAVAACDDVRWVPGWGIDRMKSMIRERNDWCISRQRKWGLPIPVFYCKDCGKPICTDETIDAISKLFAAEGSNAWFAKEAEEILPEGFACPHCGAKAGFTKETDTLDGWFDSGSSHFAAMKKDQGFWPATMYLEGLDQYRGWFQSALLTAVGAFGQGAPFKECVTHGWTVDGEGRAMHKSLGNGMDPAEIINQYGADLLRLWAASADYHADVRCSHEIFKQLSQNYLKFRNTARYCLGNLDGFDADQLTAPAEMEELDRWAVTRLNALMEKCAKAYNDYEFLVVTHAVNDFCVVDMSNFYLDIIKARLYCEEKDGAKRRSAQTALFLILDTMTKLMAPILCFTCDEIWLSMPHRSGDDGRNVVFNDMNKPFTDYALDETAMEKWSAVEKLRDDVNAVLEAARAEKKIGKALEAHVALHAGDDAASAALVQVMGLNLAELFIVSDCQVSSAEPDAASTVGQGANFPGLTVEVSEARGDKCERCWMHSPTVGADADHPTLCARCAAVVRKLPQF
;
A
#
# COMPACT_ATOMS: atom_id res chain seq x y z
N MET A 1 -7.13 32.72 55.37
CA MET A 1 -6.50 31.46 54.87
C MET A 1 -6.60 31.49 53.35
N ASP A 2 -5.54 31.14 52.59
CA ASP A 2 -5.64 31.02 51.15
C ASP A 2 -6.15 29.63 50.73
N TYR A 3 -7.46 29.52 50.59
CA TYR A 3 -8.12 28.25 50.26
C TYR A 3 -7.74 27.64 48.91
N ASN A 4 -7.14 28.40 48.00
CA ASN A 4 -6.64 27.85 46.76
C ASN A 4 -5.51 26.82 46.98
N LYS A 5 -4.76 26.95 48.09
CA LYS A 5 -3.71 25.99 48.45
C LYS A 5 -4.24 24.67 49.00
N THR A 6 -5.54 24.59 49.31
CA THR A 6 -6.19 23.40 49.82
C THR A 6 -6.85 22.55 48.77
N ILE A 7 -6.79 22.98 47.51
CA ILE A 7 -7.37 22.29 46.35
C ILE A 7 -6.37 21.25 45.80
N ASN A 8 -6.85 20.07 45.44
CA ASN A 8 -6.06 19.06 44.77
C ASN A 8 -5.84 19.43 43.27
N LEU A 9 -4.90 20.32 42.99
CA LEU A 9 -4.61 20.73 41.64
C LEU A 9 -3.86 19.62 40.86
N PRO A 10 -4.12 19.46 39.54
CA PRO A 10 -3.43 18.49 38.74
C PRO A 10 -1.91 18.70 38.73
N LYS A 11 -1.15 17.61 38.90
CA LYS A 11 0.32 17.62 38.84
C LYS A 11 0.80 16.52 37.93
N THR A 12 1.69 16.86 36.97
CA THR A 12 2.33 15.89 36.09
C THR A 12 3.59 16.50 35.46
N ASP A 13 4.62 15.69 35.32
CA ASP A 13 5.84 16.03 34.58
C ASP A 13 5.67 15.85 33.06
N PHE A 14 4.53 15.28 32.64
CA PHE A 14 4.22 15.11 31.22
C PHE A 14 4.11 16.48 30.52
N PRO A 15 4.94 16.74 29.49
CA PRO A 15 5.09 18.09 28.95
C PRO A 15 3.81 18.62 28.30
N MET A 16 3.57 19.93 28.45
CA MET A 16 2.45 20.58 27.80
C MET A 16 2.57 20.57 26.27
N ARG A 17 3.77 20.79 25.74
CA ARG A 17 4.03 20.75 24.28
C ARG A 17 4.58 19.39 23.90
N ALA A 18 4.07 18.83 22.81
CA ALA A 18 4.53 17.54 22.29
C ALA A 18 6.02 17.56 21.91
N GLY A 19 6.44 18.48 21.07
CA GLY A 19 7.84 18.61 20.65
C GLY A 19 8.40 17.37 19.98
N LEU A 20 7.56 16.57 19.30
CA LEU A 20 7.87 15.26 18.73
C LEU A 20 9.20 15.21 17.97
N PRO A 21 9.49 16.10 17.01
CA PRO A 21 10.73 16.03 16.24
C PRO A 21 12.00 16.03 17.09
N LYS A 22 11.96 16.66 18.27
CA LYS A 22 13.11 16.74 19.19
C LYS A 22 13.15 15.58 20.19
N ARG A 23 12.00 15.05 20.59
CA ARG A 23 11.89 14.05 21.65
C ARG A 23 11.97 12.62 21.15
N GLU A 24 11.41 12.36 19.96
CA GLU A 24 11.41 11.03 19.36
C GLU A 24 12.83 10.44 19.20
N PRO A 25 13.88 11.18 18.78
CA PRO A 25 15.23 10.65 18.72
C PRO A 25 15.80 10.16 20.08
N GLU A 26 15.47 10.85 21.18
CA GLU A 26 15.86 10.43 22.53
C GLU A 26 15.15 9.15 22.94
N MET A 27 13.88 9.01 22.55
CA MET A 27 13.09 7.81 22.79
C MET A 27 13.60 6.63 21.98
N LEU A 28 13.97 6.82 20.71
CA LEU A 28 14.59 5.78 19.87
C LEU A 28 15.88 5.26 20.49
N LYS A 29 16.72 6.16 21.01
CA LYS A 29 17.95 5.75 21.69
C LYS A 29 17.63 4.87 22.92
N ARG A 30 16.62 5.26 23.72
CA ARG A 30 16.18 4.43 24.85
C ARG A 30 15.64 3.08 24.39
N TRP A 31 14.85 3.02 23.32
CA TRP A 31 14.34 1.75 22.77
C TRP A 31 15.47 0.84 22.30
N GLN A 32 16.51 1.40 21.72
CA GLN A 32 17.70 0.66 21.33
C GLN A 32 18.45 0.13 22.56
N GLU A 33 18.64 0.94 23.59
CA GLU A 33 19.26 0.52 24.85
C GLU A 33 18.44 -0.56 25.59
N GLN A 34 17.12 -0.55 25.43
CA GLN A 34 16.21 -1.56 25.97
C GLN A 34 16.11 -2.82 25.12
N ASP A 35 16.68 -2.82 23.90
CA ASP A 35 16.52 -3.90 22.91
C ASP A 35 15.05 -4.32 22.72
N VAL A 36 14.21 -3.31 22.40
CA VAL A 36 12.75 -3.46 22.42
C VAL A 36 12.29 -4.61 21.53
N TYR A 37 12.91 -4.82 20.38
CA TYR A 37 12.52 -5.90 19.46
C TYR A 37 12.71 -7.29 20.09
N ASN A 38 13.90 -7.59 20.59
CA ASN A 38 14.20 -8.90 21.15
C ASN A 38 13.47 -9.15 22.49
N GLU A 39 13.34 -8.13 23.33
CA GLU A 39 12.54 -8.22 24.58
C GLU A 39 11.05 -8.49 24.27
N LEU A 40 10.49 -7.89 23.22
CA LEU A 40 9.12 -8.14 22.79
C LEU A 40 8.94 -9.57 22.26
N LEU A 41 9.88 -10.07 21.46
CA LEU A 41 9.88 -11.46 21.02
C LEU A 41 9.98 -12.45 22.18
N LYS A 42 10.87 -12.17 23.12
CA LYS A 42 11.05 -12.99 24.35
C LYS A 42 9.79 -13.01 25.20
N LYS A 43 9.11 -11.85 25.39
CA LYS A 43 7.82 -11.78 26.09
C LYS A 43 6.78 -12.71 25.48
N ASN A 44 6.77 -12.82 24.15
CA ASN A 44 5.77 -13.57 23.42
C ASN A 44 6.27 -14.94 22.92
N GLU A 45 7.41 -15.40 23.38
CA GLU A 45 7.96 -16.72 23.05
C GLU A 45 6.95 -17.84 23.40
N GLY A 46 6.74 -18.76 22.45
CA GLY A 46 5.78 -19.88 22.60
C GLY A 46 4.30 -19.51 22.42
N LYS A 47 3.99 -18.22 22.15
CA LYS A 47 2.64 -17.78 21.81
C LYS A 47 2.33 -18.02 20.32
N PRO A 48 1.06 -17.91 19.86
CA PRO A 48 0.71 -18.08 18.45
C PRO A 48 1.54 -17.16 17.55
N LEU A 49 2.03 -17.72 16.44
CA LEU A 49 2.85 -16.99 15.47
C LEU A 49 1.98 -16.05 14.61
N PHE A 50 2.43 -14.82 14.46
CA PHE A 50 2.03 -13.91 13.40
C PHE A 50 3.30 -13.37 12.74
N ASN A 51 3.66 -13.89 11.56
CA ASN A 51 4.78 -13.37 10.78
C ASN A 51 4.29 -12.62 9.55
N LEU A 52 4.71 -11.37 9.45
CA LEU A 52 4.57 -10.55 8.26
C LEU A 52 5.89 -10.64 7.50
N HIS A 53 5.86 -11.24 6.30
CA HIS A 53 7.03 -11.26 5.43
C HIS A 53 7.13 -9.93 4.69
N ASP A 54 8.27 -9.28 4.79
CA ASP A 54 8.46 -7.94 4.23
C ASP A 54 8.70 -8.02 2.72
N GLY A 55 7.88 -7.32 1.92
CA GLY A 55 8.16 -7.11 0.51
C GLY A 55 9.38 -6.20 0.38
N PRO A 56 10.42 -6.65 -0.34
CA PRO A 56 11.71 -5.96 -0.32
C PRO A 56 11.70 -4.73 -1.25
N PRO A 57 11.88 -3.49 -0.72
CA PRO A 57 12.04 -2.32 -1.57
C PRO A 57 13.38 -2.35 -2.31
N PHE A 58 13.45 -1.68 -3.47
CA PHE A 58 14.70 -1.49 -4.18
C PHE A 58 15.65 -0.57 -3.41
N SER A 59 16.91 -0.97 -3.28
CA SER A 59 17.99 -0.21 -2.64
C SER A 59 18.67 0.76 -3.62
N ASN A 60 17.91 1.70 -4.20
CA ASN A 60 18.38 2.58 -5.27
C ASN A 60 18.16 4.09 -5.01
N GLY A 61 17.76 4.44 -3.80
CA GLY A 61 17.46 5.83 -3.40
C GLY A 61 16.87 5.92 -2.00
N GLY A 62 16.56 7.14 -1.56
CA GLY A 62 15.80 7.38 -0.32
C GLY A 62 14.34 6.91 -0.43
N ILE A 63 13.65 6.84 0.70
CA ILE A 63 12.23 6.46 0.75
C ILE A 63 11.33 7.61 0.27
N HIS A 64 10.14 7.27 -0.20
CA HIS A 64 9.06 8.20 -0.54
C HIS A 64 7.84 7.99 0.38
N MET A 65 6.84 8.87 0.28
CA MET A 65 5.65 8.81 1.16
C MET A 65 4.92 7.47 1.10
N GLY A 66 4.86 6.83 -0.08
CA GLY A 66 4.27 5.49 -0.23
C GLY A 66 5.04 4.42 0.56
N THR A 67 6.38 4.44 0.50
CA THR A 67 7.22 3.54 1.30
C THR A 67 7.05 3.80 2.79
N ALA A 68 6.96 5.08 3.19
CA ALA A 68 6.74 5.45 4.58
C ALA A 68 5.37 4.96 5.10
N MET A 69 4.32 5.12 4.29
CA MET A 69 2.98 4.58 4.60
C MET A 69 3.00 3.07 4.76
N ASN A 70 3.59 2.36 3.79
CA ASN A 70 3.71 0.90 3.80
C ASN A 70 4.39 0.39 5.07
N LYS A 71 5.55 0.93 5.43
CA LYS A 71 6.28 0.53 6.63
C LYS A 71 5.57 0.92 7.93
N ALA A 72 4.88 2.07 7.96
CA ALA A 72 4.06 2.44 9.10
C ALA A 72 2.89 1.46 9.32
N LEU A 73 2.17 1.08 8.24
CA LEU A 73 1.08 0.10 8.31
C LEU A 73 1.57 -1.27 8.80
N LYS A 74 2.71 -1.76 8.27
CA LYS A 74 3.32 -3.01 8.71
C LYS A 74 3.65 -3.00 10.21
N ASP A 75 4.27 -1.93 10.69
CA ASP A 75 4.61 -1.80 12.11
C ASP A 75 3.36 -1.67 13.01
N ILE A 76 2.34 -0.93 12.57
CA ILE A 76 1.04 -0.85 13.27
C ILE A 76 0.44 -2.25 13.44
N ILE A 77 0.45 -3.06 12.40
CA ILE A 77 -0.06 -4.43 12.42
C ILE A 77 0.76 -5.30 13.35
N THR A 78 2.07 -5.36 13.17
CA THR A 78 2.95 -6.23 13.97
C THR A 78 2.91 -5.86 15.45
N ARG A 79 2.94 -4.56 15.80
CA ARG A 79 2.78 -4.09 17.19
C ARG A 79 1.42 -4.47 17.76
N SER A 80 0.34 -4.28 16.99
CA SER A 80 -1.01 -4.59 17.46
C SER A 80 -1.15 -6.09 17.79
N TYR A 81 -0.58 -6.96 16.95
CA TYR A 81 -0.56 -8.40 17.21
C TYR A 81 0.34 -8.75 18.40
N ALA A 82 1.53 -8.14 18.53
CA ALA A 82 2.41 -8.36 19.68
C ALA A 82 1.74 -8.00 21.00
N MET A 83 1.04 -6.86 21.04
CA MET A 83 0.30 -6.40 22.22
C MET A 83 -1.01 -7.17 22.47
N ARG A 84 -1.43 -8.03 21.53
CA ARG A 84 -2.54 -8.99 21.70
C ARG A 84 -2.07 -10.40 22.03
N GLY A 85 -0.76 -10.57 22.30
CA GLY A 85 -0.18 -11.82 22.76
C GLY A 85 0.21 -12.78 21.63
N TYR A 86 0.65 -12.28 20.46
CA TYR A 86 1.24 -13.07 19.39
C TYR A 86 2.76 -12.92 19.35
N TYR A 87 3.44 -13.98 18.96
CA TYR A 87 4.85 -13.93 18.61
C TYR A 87 4.98 -13.34 17.19
N THR A 88 5.62 -12.17 17.08
CA THR A 88 5.62 -11.35 15.85
C THR A 88 7.02 -11.07 15.33
N PRO A 89 7.76 -12.06 14.83
CA PRO A 89 9.03 -11.79 14.19
C PRO A 89 8.81 -10.98 12.92
N TYR A 90 9.57 -9.87 12.78
CA TYR A 90 9.56 -9.04 11.60
C TYR A 90 11.00 -8.81 11.15
N ILE A 91 11.35 -9.39 10.00
CA ILE A 91 12.69 -9.30 9.41
C ILE A 91 12.56 -8.47 8.14
N PRO A 92 13.10 -7.23 8.12
CA PRO A 92 13.03 -6.36 6.96
C PRO A 92 13.86 -6.93 5.82
N GLY A 93 13.45 -6.67 4.58
CA GLY A 93 14.14 -7.14 3.39
C GLY A 93 14.40 -6.04 2.37
N TRP A 94 15.36 -6.28 1.47
CA TRP A 94 15.66 -5.42 0.33
C TRP A 94 15.91 -6.22 -0.94
N ASP A 95 15.38 -5.70 -2.06
CA ASP A 95 15.70 -6.15 -3.41
C ASP A 95 16.86 -5.32 -3.94
N ASN A 96 18.00 -5.98 -4.17
CA ASN A 96 19.27 -5.32 -4.41
C ASN A 96 19.77 -5.47 -5.84
N HIS A 97 19.13 -6.29 -6.68
CA HIS A 97 19.59 -6.61 -8.02
C HIS A 97 18.89 -5.84 -9.13
N GLY A 98 19.37 -6.00 -10.36
CA GLY A 98 18.72 -5.63 -11.60
C GLY A 98 18.86 -4.17 -12.00
N MET A 99 18.09 -3.84 -13.02
CA MET A 99 18.11 -2.54 -13.69
C MET A 99 17.85 -1.34 -12.75
N PRO A 100 17.03 -1.43 -11.67
CA PRO A 100 16.84 -0.31 -10.75
C PRO A 100 18.12 0.21 -10.12
N ILE A 101 19.03 -0.69 -9.76
CA ILE A 101 20.33 -0.35 -9.15
C ILE A 101 21.32 0.08 -10.21
N GLU A 102 21.47 -0.69 -11.30
CA GLU A 102 22.39 -0.36 -12.39
C GLU A 102 22.13 1.04 -12.95
N SER A 103 20.88 1.35 -13.31
CA SER A 103 20.52 2.65 -13.86
C SER A 103 20.75 3.80 -12.89
N ALA A 104 20.52 3.55 -11.59
CA ALA A 104 20.72 4.55 -10.55
C ALA A 104 22.21 4.88 -10.38
N ILE A 105 23.07 3.87 -10.27
CA ILE A 105 24.52 4.08 -10.08
C ILE A 105 25.16 4.71 -11.33
N ILE A 106 24.78 4.25 -12.53
CA ILE A 106 25.27 4.80 -13.79
C ILE A 106 24.95 6.31 -13.87
N LYS A 107 23.70 6.67 -13.58
CA LYS A 107 23.23 8.06 -13.61
C LYS A 107 23.86 8.93 -12.52
N GLN A 108 23.91 8.47 -11.28
CA GLN A 108 24.39 9.26 -10.15
C GLN A 108 25.91 9.42 -10.19
N ASN A 109 26.63 8.36 -10.49
CA ASN A 109 28.10 8.35 -10.49
C ASN A 109 28.69 8.63 -11.88
N LYS A 110 27.87 8.81 -12.91
CA LYS A 110 28.27 9.02 -14.31
C LYS A 110 29.26 7.95 -14.81
N LEU A 111 29.02 6.68 -14.42
CA LEU A 111 29.89 5.57 -14.73
C LEU A 111 29.88 5.20 -16.22
N ASN A 112 31.05 4.98 -16.80
CA ASN A 112 31.18 4.33 -18.09
C ASN A 112 31.22 2.79 -17.90
N HIS A 113 30.06 2.21 -17.61
CA HIS A 113 29.91 0.78 -17.32
C HIS A 113 30.36 -0.13 -18.48
N LYS A 114 30.32 0.36 -19.74
CA LYS A 114 30.78 -0.41 -20.92
C LYS A 114 32.31 -0.60 -20.94
N ALA A 115 33.07 0.28 -20.27
CA ALA A 115 34.52 0.19 -20.16
C ALA A 115 35.02 -0.55 -18.90
N MET A 116 34.14 -0.93 -17.98
CA MET A 116 34.48 -1.64 -16.75
C MET A 116 34.44 -3.16 -16.96
N SER A 117 35.30 -3.89 -16.23
CA SER A 117 35.15 -5.34 -16.11
C SER A 117 33.83 -5.69 -15.41
N ILE A 118 33.27 -6.86 -15.69
CA ILE A 118 32.00 -7.28 -15.05
C ILE A 118 32.15 -7.36 -13.53
N PRO A 119 33.20 -7.99 -12.96
CA PRO A 119 33.38 -8.03 -11.50
C PRO A 119 33.50 -6.65 -10.86
N ASP A 120 34.21 -5.70 -11.47
CA ASP A 120 34.38 -4.36 -10.93
C ASP A 120 33.06 -3.57 -10.94
N PHE A 121 32.31 -3.69 -12.03
CA PHE A 121 30.97 -3.06 -12.12
C PHE A 121 30.00 -3.66 -11.10
N ARG A 122 29.99 -4.99 -10.92
CA ARG A 122 29.16 -5.67 -9.94
C ARG A 122 29.53 -5.25 -8.50
N SER A 123 30.81 -5.12 -8.18
CA SER A 123 31.26 -4.59 -6.87
C SER A 123 30.75 -3.17 -6.63
N ALA A 124 30.81 -2.31 -7.64
CA ALA A 124 30.30 -0.95 -7.54
C ALA A 124 28.78 -0.91 -7.32
N CYS A 125 28.03 -1.79 -7.98
CA CYS A 125 26.57 -1.93 -7.77
C CYS A 125 26.24 -2.44 -6.36
N HIS A 126 26.99 -3.43 -5.88
CA HIS A 126 26.85 -3.96 -4.52
C HIS A 126 27.03 -2.87 -3.46
N ASP A 127 28.12 -2.11 -3.54
CA ASP A 127 28.43 -1.05 -2.58
C ASP A 127 27.37 0.07 -2.62
N PHE A 128 26.89 0.38 -3.80
CA PHE A 128 25.80 1.35 -3.99
C PHE A 128 24.48 0.85 -3.36
N ALA A 129 24.11 -0.41 -3.60
CA ALA A 129 22.91 -1.01 -3.01
C ALA A 129 23.02 -1.05 -1.48
N GLN A 130 24.19 -1.48 -0.96
CA GLN A 130 24.45 -1.52 0.49
C GLN A 130 24.36 -0.15 1.16
N HIS A 131 24.85 0.90 0.50
CA HIS A 131 24.69 2.27 0.98
C HIS A 131 23.21 2.66 1.14
N TYR A 132 22.37 2.38 0.13
CA TYR A 132 20.94 2.73 0.21
C TYR A 132 20.13 1.83 1.14
N VAL A 133 20.53 0.59 1.37
CA VAL A 133 20.00 -0.22 2.48
C VAL A 133 20.17 0.53 3.80
N GLY A 134 21.37 1.06 4.08
CA GLY A 134 21.62 1.85 5.28
C GLY A 134 20.76 3.10 5.38
N VAL A 135 20.68 3.88 4.29
CA VAL A 135 19.88 5.11 4.24
C VAL A 135 18.39 4.83 4.51
N GLN A 136 17.83 3.80 3.88
CA GLN A 136 16.44 3.43 4.07
C GLN A 136 16.18 2.85 5.46
N MET A 137 17.08 2.03 5.97
CA MET A 137 17.02 1.46 7.32
C MET A 137 16.96 2.55 8.39
N ASP A 138 17.81 3.57 8.28
CA ASP A 138 17.81 4.71 9.20
C ASP A 138 16.49 5.49 9.14
N ALA A 139 15.94 5.65 7.94
CA ALA A 139 14.63 6.30 7.77
C ALA A 139 13.49 5.47 8.42
N PHE A 140 13.50 4.15 8.29
CA PHE A 140 12.50 3.28 8.91
C PHE A 140 12.64 3.27 10.44
N LYS A 141 13.86 3.18 10.96
CA LYS A 141 14.14 3.32 12.39
C LYS A 141 13.65 4.66 12.92
N ARG A 142 13.88 5.76 12.16
CA ARG A 142 13.42 7.11 12.54
C ARG A 142 11.89 7.20 12.63
N MET A 143 11.15 6.41 11.86
CA MET A 143 9.69 6.30 11.94
C MET A 143 9.20 5.47 13.14
N GLY A 144 10.09 4.90 13.92
CA GLY A 144 9.77 4.04 15.05
C GLY A 144 9.41 2.60 14.68
N VAL A 145 9.73 2.15 13.49
CA VAL A 145 9.48 0.76 13.06
C VAL A 145 10.37 -0.19 13.86
N ILE A 146 9.77 -1.23 14.44
CA ILE A 146 10.46 -2.28 15.19
C ILE A 146 10.68 -3.50 14.27
N GLY A 147 11.89 -4.04 14.26
CA GLY A 147 12.25 -5.22 13.48
C GLY A 147 13.67 -5.67 13.72
N ASP A 148 14.06 -6.78 13.13
CA ASP A 148 15.43 -7.28 13.14
C ASP A 148 16.31 -6.49 12.15
N TRP A 149 16.80 -5.35 12.60
CA TRP A 149 17.65 -4.48 11.80
C TRP A 149 19.10 -4.97 11.69
N GLU A 150 19.51 -5.92 12.52
CA GLU A 150 20.86 -6.49 12.50
C GLU A 150 20.99 -7.62 11.48
N HIS A 151 19.91 -8.34 11.22
CA HIS A 151 19.89 -9.49 10.32
C HIS A 151 18.79 -9.35 9.24
N PRO A 152 18.79 -8.26 8.44
CA PRO A 152 17.84 -8.12 7.33
C PRO A 152 18.15 -9.16 6.25
N TYR A 153 17.14 -9.57 5.48
CA TYR A 153 17.40 -10.33 4.28
C TYR A 153 17.68 -9.40 3.09
N LEU A 154 18.72 -9.71 2.34
CA LEU A 154 19.13 -8.99 1.14
C LEU A 154 19.20 -9.97 -0.02
N THR A 155 18.58 -9.66 -1.16
CA THR A 155 18.63 -10.58 -2.32
C THR A 155 20.04 -10.79 -2.85
N MET A 156 20.97 -9.84 -2.60
CA MET A 156 22.39 -9.95 -2.94
C MET A 156 23.24 -10.70 -1.89
N ASN A 157 22.64 -11.21 -0.82
CA ASN A 157 23.42 -12.00 0.16
C ASN A 157 23.77 -13.37 -0.42
N PRO A 158 25.01 -13.85 -0.23
CA PRO A 158 25.47 -15.15 -0.73
C PRO A 158 24.54 -16.32 -0.39
N GLY A 159 24.00 -16.35 0.82
CA GLY A 159 23.03 -17.37 1.25
C GLY A 159 21.73 -17.31 0.48
N PHE A 160 21.21 -16.11 0.24
CA PHE A 160 19.99 -15.90 -0.53
C PHE A 160 20.19 -16.34 -2.00
N GLU A 161 21.26 -15.86 -2.65
CA GLU A 161 21.61 -16.22 -4.04
C GLU A 161 21.75 -17.75 -4.20
N ALA A 162 22.35 -18.42 -3.24
CA ALA A 162 22.51 -19.88 -3.24
C ALA A 162 21.17 -20.63 -3.18
N GLU A 163 20.22 -20.15 -2.39
CA GLU A 163 18.89 -20.79 -2.29
C GLU A 163 18.01 -20.45 -3.50
N GLU A 164 18.13 -19.26 -4.06
CA GLU A 164 17.40 -18.87 -5.27
C GLU A 164 17.79 -19.72 -6.49
N VAL A 165 19.07 -20.06 -6.64
CA VAL A 165 19.55 -21.01 -7.66
C VAL A 165 18.80 -22.36 -7.58
N LYS A 166 18.44 -22.81 -6.36
CA LYS A 166 17.68 -24.06 -6.16
C LYS A 166 16.22 -23.92 -6.61
N VAL A 167 15.62 -22.71 -6.44
CA VAL A 167 14.27 -22.43 -6.96
C VAL A 167 14.26 -22.56 -8.48
N PHE A 168 15.25 -21.92 -9.16
CA PHE A 168 15.43 -22.04 -10.59
C PHE A 168 15.59 -23.51 -11.02
N GLY A 169 16.49 -24.25 -10.38
CA GLY A 169 16.76 -25.65 -10.68
C GLY A 169 15.53 -26.55 -10.52
N ALA A 170 14.72 -26.32 -9.49
CA ALA A 170 13.48 -27.04 -9.25
C ALA A 170 12.45 -26.82 -10.38
N MET A 171 12.32 -25.58 -10.87
CA MET A 171 11.40 -25.26 -11.98
C MET A 171 11.94 -25.77 -13.32
N TYR A 172 13.25 -25.67 -13.56
CA TYR A 172 13.90 -26.22 -14.77
C TYR A 172 13.72 -27.75 -14.87
N LYS A 173 13.93 -28.48 -13.77
CA LYS A 173 13.76 -29.93 -13.69
C LYS A 173 12.34 -30.40 -14.03
N LYS A 174 11.34 -29.58 -13.71
CA LYS A 174 9.93 -29.86 -14.10
C LYS A 174 9.63 -29.51 -15.56
N GLY A 175 10.59 -28.94 -16.30
CA GLY A 175 10.42 -28.52 -17.68
C GLY A 175 9.65 -27.19 -17.83
N TYR A 176 9.47 -26.44 -16.75
CA TYR A 176 8.80 -25.14 -16.82
C TYR A 176 9.72 -24.03 -17.34
N ILE A 177 11.02 -24.16 -17.14
CA ILE A 177 12.01 -23.21 -17.67
C ILE A 177 12.60 -23.75 -18.96
N TYR A 178 12.56 -22.92 -20.01
CA TYR A 178 13.06 -23.25 -21.34
C TYR A 178 13.63 -22.04 -22.06
N LYS A 179 14.48 -22.25 -23.06
CA LYS A 179 15.01 -21.19 -23.93
C LYS A 179 14.33 -21.23 -25.29
N ASP A 180 13.87 -20.09 -25.77
CA ASP A 180 13.23 -19.98 -27.09
C ASP A 180 13.60 -18.64 -27.76
N PHE A 181 13.38 -18.57 -29.09
CA PHE A 181 13.61 -17.38 -29.91
C PHE A 181 12.25 -16.83 -30.32
N LYS A 182 11.69 -15.91 -29.55
CA LYS A 182 10.36 -15.32 -29.81
C LYS A 182 10.30 -13.85 -29.43
N PRO A 183 9.31 -13.08 -29.95
CA PRO A 183 9.13 -11.67 -29.60
C PRO A 183 8.91 -11.45 -28.11
N VAL A 184 9.61 -10.47 -27.55
CA VAL A 184 9.47 -9.99 -26.18
C VAL A 184 9.40 -8.47 -26.16
N TYR A 185 8.94 -7.89 -25.06
CA TYR A 185 9.13 -6.47 -24.78
C TYR A 185 10.63 -6.18 -24.68
N TRP A 186 11.11 -5.23 -25.48
CA TRP A 186 12.51 -4.88 -25.55
C TRP A 186 12.71 -3.38 -25.38
N CYS A 187 13.57 -2.98 -24.45
CA CYS A 187 14.00 -1.59 -24.31
C CYS A 187 15.25 -1.33 -25.16
N PRO A 188 15.16 -0.58 -26.27
CA PRO A 188 16.32 -0.32 -27.12
C PRO A 188 17.33 0.66 -26.49
N HIS A 189 16.91 1.43 -25.49
CA HIS A 189 17.80 2.33 -24.73
C HIS A 189 18.64 1.57 -23.69
N ASP A 190 18.02 0.65 -22.97
CA ASP A 190 18.67 -0.14 -21.94
C ASP A 190 19.20 -1.48 -22.48
N GLU A 191 18.94 -1.79 -23.73
CA GLU A 191 19.41 -2.99 -24.47
C GLU A 191 19.06 -4.30 -23.71
N THR A 192 17.79 -4.43 -23.27
CA THR A 192 17.35 -5.58 -22.47
C THR A 192 15.87 -5.92 -22.70
N ALA A 193 15.54 -7.21 -22.49
CA ALA A 193 14.17 -7.67 -22.40
C ALA A 193 13.50 -7.12 -21.13
N LEU A 194 12.18 -6.94 -21.19
CA LEU A 194 11.34 -6.49 -20.10
C LEU A 194 10.21 -7.51 -19.86
N ALA A 195 9.77 -7.62 -18.59
CA ALA A 195 8.54 -8.28 -18.24
C ALA A 195 7.35 -7.31 -18.31
N GLU A 196 6.12 -7.82 -18.30
CA GLU A 196 4.91 -7.01 -18.31
C GLU A 196 4.83 -6.03 -17.13
N ALA A 197 5.37 -6.40 -15.96
CA ALA A 197 5.44 -5.54 -14.78
C ALA A 197 6.44 -4.36 -14.92
N GLU A 198 7.25 -4.35 -15.97
CA GLU A 198 8.29 -3.36 -16.23
C GLU A 198 7.92 -2.38 -17.35
N ILE A 199 6.67 -2.41 -17.82
CA ILE A 199 6.14 -1.49 -18.83
C ILE A 199 5.07 -0.59 -18.24
N GLU A 200 5.02 0.64 -18.76
CA GLU A 200 4.01 1.64 -18.45
C GLU A 200 3.39 2.14 -19.75
N TYR A 201 2.08 2.28 -19.80
CA TYR A 201 1.41 2.80 -21.00
C TYR A 201 1.30 4.32 -20.93
N GLN A 202 1.61 4.99 -22.06
CA GLN A 202 1.47 6.44 -22.23
C GLN A 202 0.76 6.72 -23.55
N ASP A 203 0.03 7.81 -23.58
CA ASP A 203 -0.67 8.27 -24.77
C ASP A 203 0.30 9.04 -25.67
N ASP A 204 0.74 8.40 -26.76
CA ASP A 204 1.67 8.98 -27.73
C ASP A 204 0.97 9.38 -29.03
N PRO A 205 1.35 10.49 -29.66
CA PRO A 205 0.94 10.80 -31.04
C PRO A 205 1.57 9.79 -32.00
N CYS A 206 0.77 9.19 -32.86
CA CYS A 206 1.17 8.18 -33.82
C CYS A 206 0.54 8.44 -35.19
N THR A 207 1.34 8.32 -36.24
CA THR A 207 0.84 8.30 -37.61
C THR A 207 0.61 6.86 -38.04
N THR A 208 -0.63 6.49 -38.34
CA THR A 208 -1.00 5.19 -38.88
C THR A 208 -1.00 5.22 -40.38
N VAL A 209 -0.71 4.10 -41.02
CA VAL A 209 -0.63 4.01 -42.47
C VAL A 209 -1.45 2.86 -43.02
N TYR A 210 -2.11 3.14 -44.17
CA TYR A 210 -2.76 2.18 -45.01
C TYR A 210 -1.86 1.96 -46.20
N VAL A 211 -1.37 0.72 -46.43
CA VAL A 211 -0.31 0.43 -47.38
C VAL A 211 -0.76 -0.58 -48.43
N LYS A 212 -0.49 -0.30 -49.68
CA LYS A 212 -0.81 -1.16 -50.86
C LYS A 212 0.28 -2.21 -51.03
N PHE A 213 -0.12 -3.47 -51.06
CA PHE A 213 0.72 -4.61 -51.39
C PHE A 213 0.26 -5.17 -52.74
N PRO A 214 1.03 -5.02 -53.81
CA PRO A 214 0.64 -5.48 -55.14
C PRO A 214 0.43 -7.00 -55.16
N MET A 215 -0.61 -7.49 -55.86
CA MET A 215 -0.81 -8.91 -56.08
C MET A 215 0.36 -9.45 -56.93
N HIS A 216 1.07 -10.47 -56.43
CA HIS A 216 2.15 -11.16 -57.12
C HIS A 216 1.66 -12.44 -57.78
N ASP A 217 0.95 -13.30 -57.03
CA ASP A 217 0.39 -14.55 -57.49
C ASP A 217 -0.96 -14.79 -56.84
N ASP A 218 -2.02 -14.80 -57.64
CA ASP A 218 -3.39 -15.06 -57.20
C ASP A 218 -3.77 -16.55 -57.25
N CYS A 219 -2.82 -17.43 -57.50
CA CYS A 219 -3.06 -18.86 -57.67
C CYS A 219 -4.07 -19.18 -58.79
N GLY A 220 -4.24 -18.27 -59.75
CA GLY A 220 -5.18 -18.40 -60.85
C GLY A 220 -6.64 -18.25 -60.47
N LYS A 221 -6.94 -17.68 -59.31
CA LYS A 221 -8.30 -17.56 -58.80
C LYS A 221 -8.99 -16.22 -59.10
N LEU A 222 -8.26 -15.19 -59.44
CA LEU A 222 -8.75 -13.85 -59.78
C LEU A 222 -8.41 -13.50 -61.21
N SER A 223 -9.32 -12.83 -61.94
CA SER A 223 -9.08 -12.43 -63.33
C SER A 223 -9.74 -11.10 -63.67
N GLY A 224 -9.16 -10.35 -64.61
CA GLY A 224 -9.72 -9.08 -65.06
C GLY A 224 -9.27 -7.85 -64.26
N TYR A 225 -8.14 -7.96 -63.56
CA TYR A 225 -7.54 -6.86 -62.81
C TYR A 225 -6.10 -6.63 -63.28
N ASP A 226 -5.86 -5.45 -63.83
CA ASP A 226 -4.49 -5.07 -64.32
C ASP A 226 -3.62 -4.62 -63.15
N LYS A 227 -4.25 -4.05 -62.09
CA LYS A 227 -3.60 -3.52 -60.89
C LYS A 227 -4.44 -3.90 -59.65
N LEU A 228 -4.03 -4.93 -58.94
CA LEU A 228 -4.71 -5.47 -57.78
C LEU A 228 -3.82 -5.40 -56.54
N PHE A 229 -4.33 -4.93 -55.42
CA PHE A 229 -3.57 -4.70 -54.19
C PHE A 229 -4.31 -5.22 -52.98
N PHE A 230 -3.64 -5.83 -52.03
CA PHE A 230 -4.11 -5.89 -50.67
C PHE A 230 -3.81 -4.57 -49.95
N VAL A 231 -4.72 -4.06 -49.20
CA VAL A 231 -4.52 -2.87 -48.37
C VAL A 231 -4.38 -3.31 -46.90
N ILE A 232 -3.19 -3.16 -46.33
CA ILE A 232 -2.96 -3.43 -44.92
C ILE A 232 -3.03 -2.14 -44.13
N TRP A 233 -3.22 -2.26 -42.81
CA TRP A 233 -3.13 -1.15 -41.87
C TRP A 233 -2.14 -1.46 -40.77
N THR A 234 -1.35 -0.44 -40.35
CA THR A 234 -0.45 -0.56 -39.23
C THR A 234 -0.26 0.78 -38.51
N THR A 235 -0.11 0.72 -37.19
CA THR A 235 0.31 1.83 -36.32
C THR A 235 1.85 1.94 -36.25
N THR A 236 2.59 0.94 -36.75
CA THR A 236 4.02 0.76 -36.50
C THR A 236 4.77 0.70 -37.82
N ILE A 237 5.08 1.86 -38.43
CA ILE A 237 5.67 1.97 -39.76
C ILE A 237 7.03 1.26 -39.86
N TRP A 238 7.87 1.38 -38.83
CA TRP A 238 9.22 0.81 -38.82
C TRP A 238 9.24 -0.73 -38.84
N THR A 239 8.11 -1.43 -38.60
CA THR A 239 8.05 -2.89 -38.69
C THR A 239 7.84 -3.39 -40.09
N LEU A 240 7.43 -2.53 -41.06
CA LEU A 240 7.19 -2.90 -42.46
C LEU A 240 8.36 -3.62 -43.12
N PRO A 241 9.64 -3.24 -42.93
CA PRO A 241 10.76 -4.02 -43.48
C PRO A 241 10.78 -5.48 -43.03
N GLY A 242 10.23 -5.77 -41.85
CA GLY A 242 10.08 -7.11 -41.25
C GLY A 242 8.89 -7.91 -41.78
N ASN A 243 8.02 -7.32 -42.61
CA ASN A 243 6.83 -8.00 -43.13
C ASN A 243 7.21 -9.26 -43.93
N LEU A 244 6.54 -10.38 -43.63
CA LEU A 244 6.70 -11.65 -44.35
C LEU A 244 5.37 -12.24 -44.79
N ALA A 245 4.26 -11.71 -44.22
CA ALA A 245 2.94 -12.22 -44.53
C ALA A 245 1.86 -11.15 -44.33
N ILE A 246 0.66 -11.45 -44.83
CA ILE A 246 -0.57 -10.70 -44.57
C ILE A 246 -1.56 -11.71 -44.00
N ALA A 247 -2.08 -11.48 -42.80
CA ALA A 247 -3.05 -12.35 -42.15
C ALA A 247 -4.49 -11.87 -42.40
N LEU A 248 -5.37 -12.83 -42.70
CA LEU A 248 -6.80 -12.63 -42.93
C LEU A 248 -7.60 -13.53 -42.00
N HIS A 249 -8.82 -13.11 -41.62
CA HIS A 249 -9.73 -14.00 -40.88
C HIS A 249 -10.33 -15.03 -41.83
N PRO A 250 -10.33 -16.33 -41.53
CA PRO A 250 -10.76 -17.37 -42.47
C PRO A 250 -12.23 -17.25 -42.90
N ASP A 251 -13.11 -16.90 -42.00
CA ASP A 251 -14.58 -16.94 -42.23
C ASP A 251 -15.18 -15.59 -42.57
N GLU A 252 -14.45 -14.48 -42.40
CA GLU A 252 -14.92 -13.14 -42.68
C GLU A 252 -14.90 -12.84 -44.19
N SER A 253 -15.80 -11.95 -44.63
CA SER A 253 -15.96 -11.57 -46.04
C SER A 253 -14.98 -10.47 -46.43
N TYR A 254 -14.26 -10.69 -47.54
CA TYR A 254 -13.33 -9.73 -48.15
C TYR A 254 -13.81 -9.34 -49.54
N ALA A 255 -13.81 -8.06 -49.82
CA ALA A 255 -14.25 -7.48 -51.08
C ALA A 255 -13.06 -7.13 -51.97
N VAL A 256 -13.20 -7.40 -53.28
CA VAL A 256 -12.38 -6.82 -54.35
C VAL A 256 -13.09 -5.58 -54.86
N VAL A 257 -12.48 -4.41 -54.58
CA VAL A 257 -13.11 -3.09 -54.78
C VAL A 257 -12.40 -2.37 -55.92
N LYS A 258 -13.13 -2.07 -57.02
CA LYS A 258 -12.62 -1.25 -58.12
C LYS A 258 -12.77 0.23 -57.83
N ALA A 259 -11.70 0.98 -57.93
CA ALA A 259 -11.69 2.42 -57.75
C ALA A 259 -11.66 3.17 -59.07
N PRO A 260 -12.09 4.43 -59.17
CA PRO A 260 -12.10 5.24 -60.37
C PRO A 260 -10.69 5.50 -60.99
N ASN A 261 -9.65 5.32 -60.21
CA ASN A 261 -8.24 5.45 -60.68
C ASN A 261 -7.73 4.24 -61.48
N GLY A 262 -8.59 3.20 -61.69
CA GLY A 262 -8.25 1.99 -62.44
C GLY A 262 -7.47 0.94 -61.59
N GLU A 263 -7.33 1.14 -60.33
CA GLU A 263 -6.77 0.16 -59.39
C GLU A 263 -7.91 -0.62 -58.72
N ALA A 264 -7.61 -1.84 -58.25
CA ALA A 264 -8.52 -2.63 -57.45
C ALA A 264 -7.84 -2.98 -56.11
N TYR A 265 -8.66 -2.99 -55.03
CA TYR A 265 -8.17 -3.16 -53.68
C TYR A 265 -8.90 -4.30 -52.97
N ILE A 266 -8.18 -5.11 -52.22
CA ILE A 266 -8.71 -6.19 -51.37
C ILE A 266 -8.65 -5.75 -49.92
N MET A 267 -9.80 -5.78 -49.25
CA MET A 267 -9.98 -5.48 -47.83
C MET A 267 -11.26 -6.15 -47.31
N ALA A 268 -11.42 -6.20 -45.98
CA ALA A 268 -12.66 -6.72 -45.40
C ALA A 268 -13.88 -5.94 -45.89
N GLU A 269 -14.93 -6.65 -46.31
CA GLU A 269 -16.17 -6.05 -46.85
C GLU A 269 -16.78 -5.03 -45.87
N ALA A 270 -16.80 -5.35 -44.55
CA ALA A 270 -17.34 -4.47 -43.50
C ALA A 270 -16.58 -3.12 -43.38
N LEU A 271 -15.35 -3.03 -43.90
CA LEU A 271 -14.49 -1.85 -43.74
C LEU A 271 -14.32 -1.06 -45.05
N VAL A 272 -14.89 -1.53 -46.15
CA VAL A 272 -14.75 -0.94 -47.49
C VAL A 272 -15.10 0.55 -47.48
N GLU A 273 -16.26 0.91 -46.98
CA GLU A 273 -16.74 2.30 -46.99
C GLU A 273 -15.76 3.24 -46.29
N LYS A 274 -15.37 2.90 -45.09
CA LYS A 274 -14.41 3.68 -44.27
C LYS A 274 -13.07 3.81 -44.96
N VAL A 275 -12.52 2.71 -45.44
CA VAL A 275 -11.17 2.68 -46.02
C VAL A 275 -11.13 3.42 -47.37
N MET A 276 -12.17 3.25 -48.21
CA MET A 276 -12.22 3.95 -49.49
C MET A 276 -12.37 5.47 -49.33
N TYR A 277 -13.17 5.94 -48.39
CA TYR A 277 -13.24 7.39 -48.07
C TYR A 277 -11.89 7.92 -47.56
N LEU A 278 -11.17 7.18 -46.72
CA LEU A 278 -9.83 7.55 -46.25
C LEU A 278 -8.84 7.64 -47.43
N GLY A 279 -8.98 6.76 -48.40
CA GLY A 279 -8.22 6.80 -49.65
C GLY A 279 -8.58 7.94 -50.59
N GLY A 280 -9.56 8.77 -50.25
CA GLY A 280 -10.02 9.91 -51.05
C GLY A 280 -10.96 9.55 -52.18
N PHE A 281 -11.64 8.40 -52.14
CA PHE A 281 -12.60 7.97 -53.14
C PHE A 281 -14.04 8.20 -52.67
N ASP A 282 -14.81 8.96 -53.43
CA ASP A 282 -16.25 9.17 -53.19
C ASP A 282 -17.13 8.10 -53.82
N THR A 283 -16.61 7.32 -54.75
CA THR A 283 -17.31 6.25 -55.46
C THR A 283 -16.39 5.06 -55.71
N TRP A 284 -16.94 3.88 -55.68
CA TRP A 284 -16.27 2.61 -55.99
C TRP A 284 -17.29 1.53 -56.40
N GLU A 285 -16.81 0.42 -56.88
CA GLU A 285 -17.58 -0.77 -57.22
C GLU A 285 -17.05 -1.99 -56.49
N VAL A 286 -17.87 -2.68 -55.71
CA VAL A 286 -17.52 -4.01 -55.17
C VAL A 286 -17.72 -5.02 -56.32
N ALA A 287 -16.63 -5.48 -56.93
CA ALA A 287 -16.67 -6.37 -58.06
C ALA A 287 -16.97 -7.82 -57.67
N GLU A 288 -16.42 -8.30 -56.56
CA GLU A 288 -16.66 -9.64 -56.03
C GLU A 288 -16.30 -9.68 -54.54
N THR A 289 -16.86 -10.67 -53.83
CA THR A 289 -16.57 -10.92 -52.40
C THR A 289 -16.26 -12.39 -52.19
N HIS A 290 -15.32 -12.68 -51.30
CA HIS A 290 -14.88 -14.01 -50.93
C HIS A 290 -14.58 -14.12 -49.45
N PRO A 291 -14.72 -15.32 -48.84
CA PRO A 291 -14.22 -15.54 -47.48
C PRO A 291 -12.70 -15.44 -47.47
N GLY A 292 -12.10 -15.04 -46.31
CA GLY A 292 -10.64 -14.92 -46.22
C GLY A 292 -9.90 -16.20 -46.58
N ALA A 293 -10.46 -17.36 -46.31
CA ALA A 293 -9.92 -18.67 -46.75
C ALA A 293 -9.70 -18.80 -48.27
N PHE A 294 -10.40 -18.05 -49.07
CA PHE A 294 -10.20 -18.01 -50.51
C PHE A 294 -8.81 -17.53 -50.93
N PHE A 295 -8.28 -16.55 -50.18
CA PHE A 295 -7.01 -15.91 -50.47
C PHE A 295 -5.79 -16.64 -49.86
N GLU A 296 -6.02 -17.73 -49.12
CA GLU A 296 -4.93 -18.48 -48.49
C GLU A 296 -3.86 -18.92 -49.48
N ASN A 297 -2.60 -18.69 -49.12
CA ASN A 297 -1.40 -19.00 -49.91
C ASN A 297 -1.18 -18.16 -51.15
N MET A 298 -1.99 -17.16 -51.45
CA MET A 298 -1.65 -16.15 -52.48
C MET A 298 -0.38 -15.38 -52.05
N LEU A 299 0.26 -14.72 -52.97
CA LEU A 299 1.47 -13.91 -52.75
C LEU A 299 1.21 -12.47 -53.13
N ALA A 300 1.67 -11.54 -52.31
CA ALA A 300 1.72 -10.11 -52.64
C ALA A 300 3.17 -9.63 -52.68
N ASP A 301 3.51 -8.67 -53.51
CA ASP A 301 4.80 -8.02 -53.51
C ASP A 301 4.93 -7.07 -52.33
N HIS A 302 6.08 -7.07 -51.69
CA HIS A 302 6.37 -6.07 -50.65
C HIS A 302 6.45 -4.67 -51.27
N PRO A 303 5.87 -3.60 -50.67
CA PRO A 303 5.73 -2.28 -51.28
C PRO A 303 7.04 -1.57 -51.64
N PHE A 304 8.16 -1.92 -51.01
CA PHE A 304 9.44 -1.24 -51.24
C PHE A 304 10.70 -2.14 -51.09
N LEU A 305 10.55 -3.41 -50.76
CA LEU A 305 11.66 -4.37 -50.71
C LEU A 305 11.47 -5.50 -51.74
N PRO A 306 12.54 -6.07 -52.31
CA PRO A 306 12.44 -7.12 -53.32
C PRO A 306 12.12 -8.49 -52.70
N LYS A 307 10.95 -8.64 -52.10
CA LYS A 307 10.45 -9.88 -51.51
C LYS A 307 8.94 -9.95 -51.62
N THR A 308 8.38 -11.13 -51.38
CA THR A 308 6.94 -11.37 -51.36
C THR A 308 6.42 -11.60 -49.96
N SER A 309 5.14 -11.31 -49.73
CA SER A 309 4.35 -11.52 -48.53
C SER A 309 3.29 -12.57 -48.83
N ARG A 310 3.27 -13.65 -48.00
CA ARG A 310 2.32 -14.74 -48.17
C ARG A 310 1.02 -14.43 -47.43
N LEU A 311 -0.12 -14.72 -48.00
CA LEU A 311 -1.45 -14.60 -47.40
C LEU A 311 -1.67 -15.80 -46.48
N LEU A 312 -1.93 -15.54 -45.18
CA LEU A 312 -2.13 -16.51 -44.11
C LEU A 312 -3.51 -16.33 -43.49
N LEU A 313 -3.98 -17.34 -42.79
CA LEU A 313 -5.23 -17.28 -42.03
C LEU A 313 -4.96 -17.19 -40.53
N ALA A 314 -5.67 -16.29 -39.86
CA ALA A 314 -5.56 -16.11 -38.41
C ALA A 314 -6.87 -15.63 -37.80
N ASP A 315 -7.31 -16.30 -36.72
CA ASP A 315 -8.57 -16.02 -36.02
C ASP A 315 -8.53 -14.72 -35.20
N TYR A 316 -7.34 -14.17 -34.93
CA TYR A 316 -7.19 -12.90 -34.20
C TYR A 316 -7.50 -11.66 -35.04
N VAL A 317 -7.65 -11.79 -36.35
CA VAL A 317 -7.97 -10.66 -37.25
C VAL A 317 -9.40 -10.19 -36.99
N THR A 318 -9.58 -8.92 -36.63
CA THR A 318 -10.89 -8.32 -36.31
C THR A 318 -11.37 -7.40 -37.40
N MET A 319 -12.69 -7.12 -37.42
CA MET A 319 -13.36 -6.28 -38.42
C MET A 319 -13.77 -4.91 -37.89
N ASP A 320 -13.32 -4.52 -36.71
CA ASP A 320 -13.69 -3.28 -36.02
C ASP A 320 -12.74 -2.11 -36.32
N SER A 321 -11.54 -2.41 -36.84
CA SER A 321 -10.53 -1.39 -37.19
C SER A 321 -9.64 -1.81 -38.34
N GLY A 322 -8.92 -0.83 -38.95
CA GLY A 322 -7.98 -1.06 -40.04
C GLY A 322 -8.65 -1.44 -41.36
N THR A 323 -8.20 -2.53 -41.96
CA THR A 323 -8.64 -3.02 -43.27
C THR A 323 -9.09 -4.49 -43.27
N GLY A 324 -8.96 -5.19 -42.13
CA GLY A 324 -9.14 -6.65 -42.06
C GLY A 324 -7.99 -7.44 -42.68
N CYS A 325 -6.97 -6.77 -43.24
CA CYS A 325 -5.73 -7.36 -43.74
C CYS A 325 -4.60 -6.93 -42.79
N VAL A 326 -4.10 -7.85 -41.96
CA VAL A 326 -3.11 -7.55 -40.94
C VAL A 326 -1.70 -7.73 -41.45
N HIS A 327 -0.91 -6.67 -41.40
CA HIS A 327 0.52 -6.71 -41.60
C HIS A 327 1.18 -7.67 -40.59
N THR A 328 1.84 -8.71 -41.07
CA THR A 328 2.39 -9.78 -40.25
C THR A 328 3.92 -9.80 -40.36
N ALA A 329 4.56 -9.53 -39.20
CA ALA A 329 6.02 -9.49 -39.03
C ALA A 329 6.42 -10.32 -37.78
N PRO A 330 6.77 -11.61 -37.95
CA PRO A 330 6.93 -12.57 -36.84
C PRO A 330 8.05 -12.21 -35.86
N GLY A 331 8.97 -11.33 -36.23
CA GLY A 331 10.01 -10.82 -35.35
C GLY A 331 9.53 -9.73 -34.37
N PHE A 332 8.28 -9.20 -34.56
CA PHE A 332 7.80 -8.02 -33.85
C PHE A 332 6.39 -8.19 -33.20
N GLY A 333 5.78 -9.35 -33.30
CA GLY A 333 4.47 -9.62 -32.72
C GLY A 333 4.34 -11.08 -32.27
N ALA A 334 3.73 -11.31 -31.11
CA ALA A 334 3.52 -12.68 -30.59
C ALA A 334 2.53 -13.47 -31.46
N ASP A 335 1.41 -12.87 -31.84
CA ASP A 335 0.41 -13.51 -32.71
C ASP A 335 0.96 -13.75 -34.10
N ASP A 336 1.75 -12.81 -34.61
CA ASP A 336 2.46 -12.92 -35.91
C ASP A 336 3.44 -14.10 -35.87
N TYR A 337 4.20 -14.23 -34.78
CA TYR A 337 5.15 -15.33 -34.56
C TYR A 337 4.45 -16.68 -34.57
N GLU A 338 3.40 -16.85 -33.77
CA GLU A 338 2.68 -18.14 -33.68
C GLU A 338 2.01 -18.51 -35.01
N THR A 339 1.43 -17.53 -35.71
CA THR A 339 0.82 -17.74 -37.01
C THR A 339 1.88 -18.12 -38.06
N CYS A 340 2.97 -17.39 -38.15
CA CYS A 340 4.07 -17.68 -39.07
C CYS A 340 4.72 -19.05 -38.77
N LYS A 341 4.91 -19.42 -37.53
CA LYS A 341 5.42 -20.72 -37.08
C LYS A 341 4.51 -21.87 -37.55
N ARG A 342 3.18 -21.72 -37.44
CA ARG A 342 2.20 -22.70 -37.91
C ARG A 342 2.28 -22.94 -39.43
N TYR A 343 2.58 -21.88 -40.18
CA TYR A 343 2.74 -21.95 -41.66
C TYR A 343 4.18 -22.21 -42.09
N GLY A 344 5.14 -22.42 -41.21
CA GLY A 344 6.54 -22.65 -41.53
C GLY A 344 7.22 -21.46 -42.22
N VAL A 345 6.76 -20.24 -41.96
CA VAL A 345 7.39 -18.99 -42.41
C VAL A 345 8.62 -18.71 -41.56
N GLU A 346 9.77 -18.53 -42.17
CA GLU A 346 11.02 -18.25 -41.47
C GLU A 346 10.96 -16.87 -40.79
N MET A 347 11.40 -16.80 -39.53
CA MET A 347 11.42 -15.55 -38.79
C MET A 347 12.64 -14.69 -39.09
N VAL A 348 12.41 -13.41 -39.33
CA VAL A 348 13.45 -12.42 -39.55
C VAL A 348 13.28 -11.25 -38.59
N VAL A 349 14.40 -10.78 -38.04
CA VAL A 349 14.42 -9.64 -37.09
C VAL A 349 15.32 -8.55 -37.69
N PRO A 350 14.76 -7.62 -38.50
CA PRO A 350 15.54 -6.57 -39.16
C PRO A 350 15.89 -5.37 -38.25
N VAL A 351 15.92 -5.55 -36.93
CA VAL A 351 16.28 -4.52 -35.95
C VAL A 351 17.23 -5.13 -34.90
N ASP A 352 18.31 -4.44 -34.59
CA ASP A 352 19.30 -4.84 -33.61
C ASP A 352 18.91 -4.50 -32.16
N ASP A 353 19.79 -4.77 -31.18
CA ASP A 353 19.57 -4.57 -29.76
C ASP A 353 19.37 -3.09 -29.39
N GLN A 354 19.91 -2.16 -30.20
CA GLN A 354 19.79 -0.71 -30.00
C GLN A 354 18.58 -0.10 -30.73
N GLY A 355 17.71 -0.93 -31.28
CA GLY A 355 16.56 -0.48 -32.09
C GLY A 355 16.95 0.12 -33.43
N ARG A 356 18.09 -0.30 -34.00
CA ARG A 356 18.52 0.13 -35.34
C ARG A 356 18.21 -0.93 -36.38
N HIS A 357 17.76 -0.48 -37.54
CA HIS A 357 17.56 -1.39 -38.65
C HIS A 357 18.87 -2.04 -39.10
N THR A 358 18.84 -3.35 -39.32
CA THR A 358 19.94 -4.11 -39.89
C THR A 358 19.98 -3.98 -41.42
N GLU A 359 21.01 -4.54 -42.07
CA GLU A 359 21.12 -4.55 -43.54
C GLU A 359 19.93 -5.19 -44.26
N TYR A 360 19.15 -6.04 -43.55
CA TYR A 360 17.93 -6.63 -44.09
C TYR A 360 16.86 -5.59 -44.46
N ALA A 361 16.84 -4.46 -43.79
CA ALA A 361 15.93 -3.36 -44.09
C ALA A 361 16.38 -2.50 -45.31
N GLY A 362 17.43 -2.90 -46.00
CA GLY A 362 17.94 -2.23 -47.19
C GLY A 362 18.42 -0.80 -46.92
N LYS A 363 17.87 0.18 -47.60
CA LYS A 363 18.30 1.59 -47.47
C LYS A 363 18.06 2.21 -46.09
N TYR A 364 17.28 1.58 -45.24
CA TYR A 364 17.00 2.04 -43.87
C TYR A 364 18.01 1.52 -42.84
N ALA A 365 18.95 0.67 -43.26
CA ALA A 365 19.97 0.11 -42.39
C ALA A 365 20.73 1.19 -41.59
N GLY A 366 20.92 0.97 -40.29
CA GLY A 366 21.56 1.86 -39.35
C GLY A 366 20.66 2.97 -38.74
N MET A 367 19.47 3.23 -39.31
CA MET A 367 18.50 4.18 -38.74
C MET A 367 17.84 3.55 -37.54
N LYS A 368 17.56 4.36 -36.51
CA LYS A 368 16.68 3.94 -35.44
C LYS A 368 15.25 3.79 -35.92
N THR A 369 14.46 3.02 -35.18
CA THR A 369 13.04 2.75 -35.48
C THR A 369 12.20 4.03 -35.58
N ASP A 370 12.39 4.98 -34.68
CA ASP A 370 11.74 6.29 -34.70
C ASP A 370 12.22 7.19 -35.85
N GLU A 371 13.52 7.20 -36.12
CA GLU A 371 14.12 7.96 -37.22
C GLU A 371 13.69 7.43 -38.62
N SER A 372 13.41 6.14 -38.75
CA SER A 372 13.00 5.52 -40.01
C SER A 372 11.53 5.78 -40.39
N ASN A 373 10.64 6.00 -39.42
CA ASN A 373 9.21 6.21 -39.69
C ASN A 373 8.92 7.30 -40.74
N PRO A 374 9.40 8.54 -40.58
CA PRO A 374 9.13 9.58 -41.58
C PRO A 374 9.78 9.30 -42.94
N VAL A 375 10.91 8.58 -42.97
CA VAL A 375 11.58 8.22 -44.22
C VAL A 375 10.81 7.16 -44.99
N ILE A 376 10.37 6.09 -44.30
CA ILE A 376 9.53 5.03 -44.89
C ILE A 376 8.20 5.61 -45.39
N LEU A 377 7.59 6.50 -44.63
CA LEU A 377 6.34 7.17 -45.02
C LEU A 377 6.53 8.01 -46.31
N ALA A 378 7.62 8.78 -46.41
CA ALA A 378 7.92 9.58 -47.59
C ALA A 378 8.14 8.69 -48.82
N ASP A 379 8.90 7.60 -48.69
CA ASP A 379 9.14 6.63 -49.78
C ASP A 379 7.87 5.95 -50.26
N MET A 380 6.96 5.57 -49.36
CA MET A 380 5.67 4.99 -49.73
C MET A 380 4.78 5.99 -50.47
N LYS A 381 4.88 7.27 -50.14
CA LYS A 381 4.19 8.36 -50.83
C LYS A 381 4.74 8.53 -52.22
N GLU A 382 6.06 8.59 -52.39
CA GLU A 382 6.74 8.78 -53.69
C GLU A 382 6.52 7.58 -54.63
N SER A 383 6.55 6.35 -54.09
CA SER A 383 6.29 5.13 -54.87
C SER A 383 4.80 4.90 -55.15
N GLY A 384 3.90 5.68 -54.61
CA GLY A 384 2.47 5.47 -54.75
C GLY A 384 1.91 4.25 -53.99
N MET A 385 2.69 3.66 -53.05
CA MET A 385 2.28 2.51 -52.22
C MET A 385 1.54 2.92 -50.96
N LEU A 386 1.59 4.19 -50.57
CA LEU A 386 0.74 4.70 -49.51
C LEU A 386 -0.70 4.86 -50.00
N PHE A 387 -1.64 4.17 -49.39
CA PHE A 387 -3.07 4.32 -49.69
C PHE A 387 -3.68 5.51 -48.95
N ALA A 388 -3.46 5.57 -47.62
CA ALA A 388 -3.89 6.67 -46.76
C ALA A 388 -3.01 6.74 -45.49
N SER A 389 -3.11 7.84 -44.77
CA SER A 389 -2.49 7.98 -43.44
C SER A 389 -3.37 8.84 -42.51
N GLU A 390 -3.39 8.54 -41.23
CA GLU A 390 -4.10 9.28 -40.18
C GLU A 390 -3.19 9.50 -38.99
N ASP A 391 -3.32 10.66 -38.34
CA ASP A 391 -2.67 10.92 -37.05
C ASP A 391 -3.65 10.59 -35.95
N ILE A 392 -3.23 9.74 -35.04
CA ILE A 392 -4.02 9.29 -33.89
C ILE A 392 -3.23 9.47 -32.60
N ILE A 393 -3.93 9.45 -31.45
CA ILE A 393 -3.31 9.25 -30.13
C ILE A 393 -3.44 7.77 -29.82
N HIS A 394 -2.32 7.13 -29.54
CA HIS A 394 -2.24 5.70 -29.27
C HIS A 394 -1.61 5.44 -27.91
N SER A 395 -2.22 4.58 -27.09
CA SER A 395 -1.65 4.12 -25.84
C SER A 395 -0.49 3.17 -26.14
N TYR A 396 0.75 3.63 -25.92
CA TYR A 396 1.98 2.91 -26.29
C TYR A 396 2.78 2.47 -25.07
N PRO A 397 3.37 1.26 -25.05
CA PRO A 397 4.17 0.79 -23.93
C PRO A 397 5.54 1.45 -23.87
N HIS A 398 5.90 1.90 -22.67
CA HIS A 398 7.16 2.55 -22.34
C HIS A 398 7.91 1.78 -21.25
N CYS A 399 9.23 1.86 -21.27
CA CYS A 399 10.07 1.30 -20.23
C CYS A 399 9.86 2.05 -18.90
N TRP A 400 9.57 1.33 -17.84
CA TRP A 400 9.34 1.90 -16.52
C TRP A 400 10.52 2.70 -15.95
N ARG A 401 11.76 2.46 -16.48
CA ARG A 401 13.00 3.09 -16.03
C ARG A 401 13.44 4.27 -16.86
N CYS A 402 13.71 4.06 -18.14
CA CYS A 402 14.17 5.14 -19.00
C CYS A 402 13.00 6.03 -19.50
N LYS A 403 11.75 5.55 -19.33
CA LYS A 403 10.51 6.21 -19.80
C LYS A 403 10.45 6.38 -21.32
N GLY A 404 11.38 5.77 -22.06
CA GLY A 404 11.35 5.73 -23.51
C GLY A 404 10.41 4.66 -24.05
N PRO A 405 9.92 4.82 -25.29
CA PRO A 405 9.11 3.80 -25.94
C PRO A 405 9.88 2.49 -26.09
N ILE A 406 9.20 1.39 -25.88
CA ILE A 406 9.75 0.05 -26.11
C ILE A 406 9.41 -0.45 -27.50
N ILE A 407 10.05 -1.54 -27.90
CA ILE A 407 9.70 -2.28 -29.12
C ILE A 407 9.39 -3.74 -28.76
N PHE A 408 8.60 -4.42 -29.60
CA PHE A 408 8.58 -5.87 -29.63
C PHE A 408 9.72 -6.35 -30.50
N ARG A 409 10.51 -7.31 -30.03
CA ARG A 409 11.65 -7.84 -30.78
C ARG A 409 11.89 -9.30 -30.42
N ALA A 410 11.95 -10.17 -31.41
CA ALA A 410 12.36 -11.54 -31.19
C ALA A 410 13.86 -11.61 -30.87
N THR A 411 14.16 -12.33 -29.82
CA THR A 411 15.53 -12.54 -29.34
C THR A 411 15.57 -13.84 -28.52
N PRO A 412 16.73 -14.56 -28.49
CA PRO A 412 16.85 -15.75 -27.64
C PRO A 412 16.71 -15.36 -26.17
N GLN A 413 15.70 -15.86 -25.49
CA GLN A 413 15.44 -15.58 -24.09
C GLN A 413 15.10 -16.86 -23.31
N TRP A 414 15.25 -16.80 -21.98
CA TRP A 414 14.75 -17.81 -21.07
C TRP A 414 13.34 -17.46 -20.60
N PHE A 415 12.46 -18.45 -20.66
CA PHE A 415 11.06 -18.31 -20.27
C PHE A 415 10.69 -19.31 -19.18
N CYS A 416 9.76 -18.89 -18.32
CA CYS A 416 9.03 -19.79 -17.46
C CYS A 416 7.63 -20.00 -18.05
N SER A 417 7.28 -21.25 -18.38
CA SER A 417 5.95 -21.62 -18.86
C SER A 417 4.94 -21.60 -17.72
N VAL A 418 4.23 -20.47 -17.59
CA VAL A 418 3.18 -20.32 -16.59
C VAL A 418 1.98 -21.20 -16.91
N GLU A 419 1.68 -21.41 -18.20
CA GLU A 419 0.58 -22.27 -18.64
C GLU A 419 0.62 -23.65 -18.04
N SER A 420 1.81 -24.22 -17.82
CA SER A 420 2.00 -25.56 -17.31
C SER A 420 1.48 -25.80 -15.87
N PHE A 421 1.34 -24.72 -15.07
CA PHE A 421 0.85 -24.77 -13.68
C PHE A 421 -0.13 -23.65 -13.32
N LYS A 422 -0.65 -22.95 -14.32
CA LYS A 422 -1.56 -21.82 -14.22
C LYS A 422 -2.77 -22.11 -13.33
N GLU A 423 -3.48 -23.22 -13.59
CA GLU A 423 -4.65 -23.60 -12.82
C GLU A 423 -4.34 -23.92 -11.35
N GLN A 424 -3.15 -24.45 -11.07
CA GLN A 424 -2.70 -24.67 -9.69
C GLN A 424 -2.46 -23.34 -8.97
N ALA A 425 -1.87 -22.36 -9.66
CA ALA A 425 -1.66 -21.02 -9.12
C ALA A 425 -2.99 -20.28 -8.88
N VAL A 426 -3.96 -20.40 -9.81
CA VAL A 426 -5.31 -19.87 -9.64
C VAL A 426 -6.02 -20.50 -8.44
N ALA A 427 -5.94 -21.81 -8.29
CA ALA A 427 -6.54 -22.51 -7.14
C ALA A 427 -5.90 -22.10 -5.80
N ALA A 428 -4.59 -21.89 -5.77
CA ALA A 428 -3.90 -21.47 -4.54
C ALA A 428 -4.39 -20.11 -4.01
N CYS A 429 -5.02 -19.27 -4.84
CA CYS A 429 -5.62 -18.01 -4.40
C CYS A 429 -6.84 -18.20 -3.49
N ASP A 430 -7.53 -19.36 -3.56
CA ASP A 430 -8.73 -19.63 -2.76
C ASP A 430 -8.42 -19.84 -1.27
N ASP A 431 -7.20 -20.23 -0.94
CA ASP A 431 -6.76 -20.46 0.45
C ASP A 431 -6.26 -19.18 1.14
N VAL A 432 -6.31 -18.02 0.45
CA VAL A 432 -5.80 -16.73 0.93
C VAL A 432 -6.95 -15.81 1.34
N ARG A 433 -6.85 -15.18 2.52
CA ARG A 433 -7.69 -14.06 2.91
C ARG A 433 -7.22 -12.78 2.21
N TRP A 434 -7.99 -12.29 1.26
CA TRP A 434 -7.70 -11.05 0.54
C TRP A 434 -8.37 -9.85 1.21
N VAL A 435 -7.60 -8.78 1.42
CA VAL A 435 -8.08 -7.52 2.00
C VAL A 435 -7.56 -6.36 1.14
N PRO A 436 -8.44 -5.67 0.38
CA PRO A 436 -9.89 -5.91 0.20
C PRO A 436 -10.22 -7.22 -0.54
N GLY A 437 -11.45 -7.71 -0.35
CA GLY A 437 -11.91 -9.00 -0.89
C GLY A 437 -11.86 -9.13 -2.43
N TRP A 438 -11.94 -8.02 -3.17
CA TRP A 438 -11.82 -8.04 -4.66
C TRP A 438 -10.42 -8.48 -5.15
N GLY A 439 -9.42 -8.50 -4.26
CA GLY A 439 -8.06 -8.89 -4.58
C GLY A 439 -7.94 -10.28 -5.18
N ILE A 440 -8.79 -11.22 -4.77
CA ILE A 440 -8.82 -12.59 -5.32
C ILE A 440 -9.14 -12.61 -6.82
N ASP A 441 -10.18 -11.86 -7.22
CA ASP A 441 -10.61 -11.84 -8.63
C ASP A 441 -9.55 -11.18 -9.50
N ARG A 442 -8.94 -10.10 -9.00
CA ARG A 442 -7.85 -9.41 -9.69
C ARG A 442 -6.64 -10.34 -9.88
N MET A 443 -6.20 -11.04 -8.84
CA MET A 443 -5.07 -11.96 -8.93
C MET A 443 -5.36 -13.10 -9.91
N LYS A 444 -6.52 -13.74 -9.79
CA LYS A 444 -6.92 -14.84 -10.68
C LYS A 444 -7.02 -14.41 -12.14
N SER A 445 -7.60 -13.25 -12.42
CA SER A 445 -7.66 -12.71 -13.79
C SER A 445 -6.27 -12.49 -14.36
N MET A 446 -5.39 -11.82 -13.61
CA MET A 446 -4.02 -11.55 -14.05
C MET A 446 -3.20 -12.83 -14.29
N ILE A 447 -3.41 -13.89 -13.50
CA ILE A 447 -2.73 -15.17 -13.73
C ILE A 447 -3.28 -15.85 -14.99
N ARG A 448 -4.61 -15.86 -15.20
CA ARG A 448 -5.23 -16.47 -16.39
C ARG A 448 -4.81 -15.82 -17.68
N GLU A 449 -4.68 -14.52 -17.69
CA GLU A 449 -4.27 -13.73 -18.85
C GLU A 449 -2.75 -13.72 -19.09
N ARG A 450 -1.97 -14.22 -18.11
CA ARG A 450 -0.52 -14.16 -18.18
C ARG A 450 0.04 -15.08 -19.25
N ASN A 451 0.88 -14.50 -20.11
CA ASN A 451 1.75 -15.25 -20.99
C ASN A 451 2.95 -15.84 -20.26
N ASP A 452 3.77 -16.63 -20.96
CA ASP A 452 5.02 -17.13 -20.40
C ASP A 452 5.90 -15.99 -19.89
N TRP A 453 6.47 -16.20 -18.72
CA TRP A 453 7.30 -15.18 -18.06
C TRP A 453 8.72 -15.19 -18.65
N CYS A 454 9.13 -14.12 -19.33
CA CYS A 454 10.51 -13.91 -19.75
C CYS A 454 11.36 -13.59 -18.51
N ILE A 455 12.18 -14.58 -18.09
CA ILE A 455 12.99 -14.50 -16.87
C ILE A 455 14.44 -14.08 -17.10
N SER A 456 14.89 -13.91 -18.34
CA SER A 456 16.25 -13.46 -18.65
C SER A 456 16.33 -11.97 -18.89
N ARG A 457 17.43 -11.36 -18.44
CA ARG A 457 17.77 -9.95 -18.63
C ARG A 457 19.23 -9.84 -19.10
N GLN A 458 19.48 -8.94 -20.04
CA GLN A 458 20.82 -8.66 -20.56
C GLN A 458 21.49 -7.62 -19.64
N ARG A 459 21.64 -7.98 -18.37
CA ARG A 459 22.22 -7.12 -17.32
C ARG A 459 23.53 -7.70 -16.80
N LYS A 460 24.35 -6.83 -16.21
CA LYS A 460 25.59 -7.24 -15.52
C LYS A 460 25.37 -7.43 -14.02
N TRP A 461 24.47 -6.66 -13.43
CA TRP A 461 24.10 -6.72 -12.02
C TRP A 461 22.78 -7.45 -11.83
N GLY A 462 22.81 -8.65 -11.31
CA GLY A 462 21.70 -9.55 -11.08
C GLY A 462 22.22 -10.95 -10.81
N LEU A 463 21.36 -11.86 -10.38
CA LEU A 463 21.71 -13.26 -10.25
C LEU A 463 21.90 -13.87 -11.65
N PRO A 464 23.07 -14.43 -12.00
CA PRO A 464 23.27 -15.07 -13.30
C PRO A 464 22.40 -16.30 -13.43
N ILE A 465 21.87 -16.54 -14.63
CA ILE A 465 21.12 -17.76 -14.93
C ILE A 465 22.04 -18.97 -14.81
N PRO A 466 21.74 -19.94 -13.91
CA PRO A 466 22.67 -21.01 -13.54
C PRO A 466 22.72 -22.15 -14.56
N VAL A 467 23.05 -21.85 -15.80
CA VAL A 467 23.06 -22.78 -16.92
C VAL A 467 24.42 -22.78 -17.61
N PHE A 468 24.94 -24.00 -17.87
CA PHE A 468 26.11 -24.19 -18.71
C PHE A 468 25.69 -24.61 -20.14
N TYR A 469 26.61 -24.49 -21.08
CA TYR A 469 26.46 -25.00 -22.46
C TYR A 469 27.64 -25.91 -22.82
N CYS A 470 27.34 -26.99 -23.48
CA CYS A 470 28.37 -27.85 -24.08
C CYS A 470 28.73 -27.31 -25.46
N LYS A 471 30.02 -27.02 -25.72
CA LYS A 471 30.49 -26.56 -27.02
C LYS A 471 30.31 -27.60 -28.13
N ASP A 472 30.39 -28.89 -27.77
CA ASP A 472 30.32 -29.98 -28.77
C ASP A 472 28.90 -30.22 -29.29
N CYS A 473 27.89 -30.16 -28.43
CA CYS A 473 26.50 -30.43 -28.84
C CYS A 473 25.59 -29.19 -28.78
N GLY A 474 26.08 -28.03 -28.29
CA GLY A 474 25.33 -26.78 -28.20
C GLY A 474 24.18 -26.75 -27.18
N LYS A 475 23.95 -27.86 -26.47
CA LYS A 475 22.79 -27.99 -25.57
C LYS A 475 23.04 -27.35 -24.19
N PRO A 476 21.98 -26.76 -23.60
CA PRO A 476 22.05 -26.23 -22.23
C PRO A 476 22.13 -27.37 -21.22
N ILE A 477 22.86 -27.14 -20.13
CA ILE A 477 23.10 -28.07 -19.04
C ILE A 477 22.65 -27.42 -17.74
N CYS A 478 21.63 -28.02 -17.11
CA CYS A 478 21.14 -27.68 -15.79
C CYS A 478 20.65 -28.95 -15.12
N THR A 479 21.45 -29.51 -14.23
CA THR A 479 21.18 -30.78 -13.53
C THR A 479 21.21 -30.52 -12.01
N ASP A 480 20.71 -31.48 -11.23
CA ASP A 480 20.80 -31.40 -9.76
C ASP A 480 22.26 -31.21 -9.30
N GLU A 481 23.20 -31.81 -9.98
CA GLU A 481 24.65 -31.76 -9.69
C GLU A 481 25.25 -30.38 -9.98
N THR A 482 24.86 -29.77 -11.11
CA THR A 482 25.35 -28.43 -11.48
C THR A 482 24.71 -27.37 -10.61
N ILE A 483 23.42 -27.48 -10.28
CA ILE A 483 22.72 -26.58 -9.36
C ILE A 483 23.33 -26.62 -7.96
N ASP A 484 23.63 -27.83 -7.47
CA ASP A 484 24.25 -28.00 -6.15
C ASP A 484 25.68 -27.40 -6.10
N ALA A 485 26.47 -27.58 -7.18
CA ALA A 485 27.78 -26.98 -7.30
C ALA A 485 27.72 -25.43 -7.32
N ILE A 486 26.80 -24.86 -8.10
CA ILE A 486 26.60 -23.41 -8.18
C ILE A 486 26.10 -22.86 -6.83
N SER A 487 25.11 -23.52 -6.22
CA SER A 487 24.59 -23.13 -4.92
C SER A 487 25.69 -23.09 -3.83
N LYS A 488 26.55 -24.11 -3.77
CA LYS A 488 27.69 -24.14 -2.85
C LYS A 488 28.68 -23.02 -3.12
N LEU A 489 28.97 -22.77 -4.40
CA LEU A 489 29.86 -21.67 -4.81
C LEU A 489 29.30 -20.32 -4.37
N PHE A 490 27.99 -20.08 -4.65
CA PHE A 490 27.37 -18.81 -4.30
C PHE A 490 27.27 -18.62 -2.79
N ALA A 491 26.94 -19.67 -2.03
CA ALA A 491 26.95 -19.60 -0.57
C ALA A 491 28.31 -19.22 0.02
N ALA A 492 29.40 -19.64 -0.64
CA ALA A 492 30.76 -19.39 -0.16
C ALA A 492 31.37 -18.06 -0.63
N GLU A 493 31.13 -17.67 -1.90
CA GLU A 493 31.82 -16.58 -2.58
C GLU A 493 30.88 -15.53 -3.18
N GLY A 494 29.57 -15.76 -3.16
CA GLY A 494 28.56 -14.92 -3.85
C GLY A 494 28.55 -15.11 -5.37
N SER A 495 27.54 -14.54 -6.03
CA SER A 495 27.34 -14.71 -7.48
C SER A 495 28.41 -14.05 -8.35
N ASN A 496 29.25 -13.17 -7.81
CA ASN A 496 30.40 -12.62 -8.53
C ASN A 496 31.39 -13.72 -8.99
N ALA A 497 31.45 -14.84 -8.27
CA ALA A 497 32.26 -16.00 -8.62
C ALA A 497 31.87 -16.59 -9.99
N TRP A 498 30.62 -16.49 -10.42
CA TRP A 498 30.17 -16.93 -11.73
C TRP A 498 30.89 -16.23 -12.86
N PHE A 499 31.16 -14.95 -12.72
CA PHE A 499 31.83 -14.14 -13.74
C PHE A 499 33.37 -14.16 -13.62
N ALA A 500 33.89 -14.51 -12.43
CA ALA A 500 35.32 -14.54 -12.16
C ALA A 500 35.98 -15.88 -12.50
N LYS A 501 35.23 -16.99 -12.46
CA LYS A 501 35.76 -18.34 -12.68
C LYS A 501 35.35 -18.89 -14.04
N GLU A 502 36.12 -19.82 -14.59
CA GLU A 502 35.74 -20.55 -15.81
C GLU A 502 34.69 -21.65 -15.50
N ALA A 503 33.99 -22.12 -16.52
CA ALA A 503 32.95 -23.14 -16.34
C ALA A 503 33.49 -24.43 -15.69
N GLU A 504 34.68 -24.85 -16.11
CA GLU A 504 35.36 -26.06 -15.61
C GLU A 504 35.78 -25.96 -14.14
N GLU A 505 36.00 -24.74 -13.62
CA GLU A 505 36.32 -24.50 -12.23
C GLU A 505 35.07 -24.58 -11.32
N ILE A 506 33.88 -24.43 -11.89
CA ILE A 506 32.63 -24.45 -11.16
C ILE A 506 32.01 -25.85 -11.21
N LEU A 507 32.10 -26.52 -12.36
CA LEU A 507 31.56 -27.85 -12.55
C LEU A 507 32.27 -28.88 -11.64
N PRO A 508 31.55 -29.92 -11.15
CA PRO A 508 32.13 -30.97 -10.36
C PRO A 508 33.31 -31.67 -11.06
N GLU A 509 34.27 -32.13 -10.30
CA GLU A 509 35.41 -32.88 -10.85
C GLU A 509 34.93 -34.11 -11.63
N GLY A 510 35.42 -34.27 -12.86
CA GLY A 510 35.05 -35.38 -13.73
C GLY A 510 33.68 -35.23 -14.38
N PHE A 511 33.04 -34.08 -14.31
CA PHE A 511 31.75 -33.83 -14.94
C PHE A 511 31.79 -34.14 -16.45
N ALA A 512 30.71 -34.75 -16.95
CA ALA A 512 30.52 -35.04 -18.35
C ALA A 512 29.17 -34.55 -18.83
N CYS A 513 29.12 -33.98 -20.04
CA CYS A 513 27.88 -33.48 -20.64
C CYS A 513 26.79 -34.59 -20.64
N PRO A 514 25.62 -34.38 -20.03
CA PRO A 514 24.57 -35.42 -19.99
C PRO A 514 23.98 -35.74 -21.37
N HIS A 515 24.24 -34.92 -22.39
CA HIS A 515 23.69 -35.07 -23.72
C HIS A 515 24.64 -35.79 -24.70
N CYS A 516 25.96 -35.56 -24.60
CA CYS A 516 26.92 -36.09 -25.56
C CYS A 516 28.14 -36.75 -24.92
N GLY A 517 28.30 -36.67 -23.62
CA GLY A 517 29.43 -37.25 -22.88
C GLY A 517 30.73 -36.45 -22.92
N ALA A 518 30.76 -35.28 -23.53
CA ALA A 518 31.95 -34.38 -23.54
C ALA A 518 32.39 -34.04 -22.12
N LYS A 519 33.70 -34.04 -21.84
CA LYS A 519 34.26 -33.81 -20.52
C LYS A 519 34.96 -32.45 -20.38
N ALA A 520 34.98 -31.64 -21.41
CA ALA A 520 35.53 -30.30 -21.48
C ALA A 520 34.83 -29.46 -22.53
N GLY A 521 35.14 -28.16 -22.58
CA GLY A 521 34.54 -27.26 -23.54
C GLY A 521 33.17 -26.81 -23.10
N PHE A 522 33.04 -26.38 -21.88
CA PHE A 522 31.81 -25.80 -21.34
C PHE A 522 31.87 -24.27 -21.34
N THR A 523 30.74 -23.65 -21.54
CA THR A 523 30.54 -22.20 -21.39
C THR A 523 29.37 -21.94 -20.44
N LYS A 524 29.27 -20.72 -19.97
CA LYS A 524 28.24 -20.29 -19.01
C LYS A 524 27.25 -19.35 -19.69
N GLU A 525 25.99 -19.36 -19.23
CA GLU A 525 25.04 -18.30 -19.57
C GLU A 525 25.54 -16.94 -19.06
N THR A 526 25.28 -15.89 -19.81
CA THR A 526 25.73 -14.53 -19.50
C THR A 526 24.57 -13.62 -19.05
N ASP A 527 23.35 -14.00 -19.34
CA ASP A 527 22.16 -13.27 -18.89
C ASP A 527 21.92 -13.47 -17.39
N THR A 528 21.25 -12.49 -16.80
CA THR A 528 20.83 -12.55 -15.38
C THR A 528 19.34 -12.83 -15.28
N LEU A 529 18.89 -13.27 -14.12
CA LEU A 529 17.47 -13.43 -13.82
C LEU A 529 16.77 -12.07 -13.72
N ASP A 530 15.49 -12.08 -14.00
CA ASP A 530 14.56 -11.00 -13.71
C ASP A 530 14.51 -10.73 -12.20
N GLY A 531 14.60 -9.46 -11.76
CA GLY A 531 14.52 -9.09 -10.34
C GLY A 531 13.22 -9.55 -9.64
N TRP A 532 12.14 -9.75 -10.39
CA TRP A 532 10.93 -10.37 -9.86
C TRP A 532 11.07 -11.86 -9.54
N PHE A 533 12.08 -12.51 -10.11
CA PHE A 533 12.42 -13.88 -9.73
C PHE A 533 13.18 -13.88 -8.39
N ASP A 534 14.08 -12.91 -8.19
CA ASP A 534 14.82 -12.71 -6.94
C ASP A 534 13.85 -12.48 -5.77
N SER A 535 13.07 -11.39 -5.85
CA SER A 535 12.09 -11.06 -4.80
C SER A 535 11.00 -12.11 -4.66
N GLY A 536 10.55 -12.71 -5.78
CA GLY A 536 9.59 -13.81 -5.81
C GLY A 536 10.08 -15.06 -5.09
N SER A 537 11.39 -15.31 -5.05
CA SER A 537 12.00 -16.44 -4.34
C SER A 537 12.21 -16.21 -2.84
N SER A 538 11.93 -15.00 -2.32
CA SER A 538 12.16 -14.62 -0.92
C SER A 538 11.41 -15.49 0.09
N HIS A 539 10.23 -16.00 -0.26
CA HIS A 539 9.47 -16.91 0.59
C HIS A 539 10.22 -18.22 0.88
N PHE A 540 11.09 -18.64 -0.01
CA PHE A 540 11.92 -19.83 0.14
C PHE A 540 13.31 -19.48 0.67
N ALA A 541 14.02 -18.58 -0.02
CA ALA A 541 15.41 -18.27 0.25
C ALA A 541 15.61 -17.59 1.62
N ALA A 542 14.72 -16.66 2.00
CA ALA A 542 14.78 -15.98 3.29
C ALA A 542 13.82 -16.63 4.31
N MET A 543 12.53 -16.60 4.07
CA MET A 543 11.54 -16.94 5.10
C MET A 543 11.60 -18.40 5.51
N LYS A 544 11.59 -19.34 4.56
CA LYS A 544 11.59 -20.78 4.88
C LYS A 544 12.94 -21.29 5.35
N LYS A 545 14.03 -20.85 4.71
CA LYS A 545 15.37 -21.37 4.98
C LYS A 545 16.06 -20.70 6.15
N ASP A 546 16.06 -19.37 6.17
CA ASP A 546 16.77 -18.62 7.21
C ASP A 546 15.90 -18.42 8.45
N GLN A 547 14.62 -18.09 8.29
CA GLN A 547 13.72 -17.74 9.39
C GLN A 547 12.94 -18.92 9.93
N GLY A 548 12.78 -20.01 9.16
CA GLY A 548 12.06 -21.21 9.56
C GLY A 548 10.53 -21.10 9.56
N PHE A 549 9.98 -20.03 8.97
CA PHE A 549 8.54 -19.77 8.88
C PHE A 549 8.05 -19.95 7.43
N TRP A 550 7.01 -20.73 7.24
CA TRP A 550 6.32 -20.88 5.95
C TRP A 550 4.96 -21.55 6.13
N PRO A 551 3.88 -21.09 5.48
CA PRO A 551 3.77 -19.80 4.78
C PRO A 551 3.77 -18.60 5.74
N ALA A 552 3.98 -17.39 5.21
CA ALA A 552 3.76 -16.16 5.96
C ALA A 552 2.32 -16.07 6.45
N THR A 553 2.11 -15.45 7.61
CA THR A 553 0.76 -15.07 8.00
C THR A 553 0.24 -14.00 7.05
N MET A 554 1.05 -12.98 6.73
CA MET A 554 0.63 -11.85 5.93
C MET A 554 1.68 -11.38 4.93
N TYR A 555 1.21 -10.98 3.72
CA TYR A 555 1.87 -10.08 2.78
C TYR A 555 1.08 -8.77 2.75
N LEU A 556 1.78 -7.63 2.78
CA LEU A 556 1.17 -6.29 2.68
C LEU A 556 2.00 -5.41 1.77
N GLU A 557 1.43 -5.00 0.62
CA GLU A 557 2.07 -4.08 -0.34
C GLU A 557 1.03 -3.26 -1.12
N GLY A 558 1.51 -2.43 -2.05
CA GLY A 558 0.68 -1.63 -2.94
C GLY A 558 -0.05 -2.43 -4.02
N LEU A 559 -1.01 -1.78 -4.67
CA LEU A 559 -1.84 -2.33 -5.74
C LEU A 559 -1.05 -2.82 -6.97
N ASP A 560 0.11 -2.26 -7.22
CA ASP A 560 1.01 -2.64 -8.31
C ASP A 560 1.59 -4.05 -8.13
N GLN A 561 1.65 -4.54 -6.89
CA GLN A 561 2.27 -5.81 -6.57
C GLN A 561 1.45 -7.04 -7.00
N TYR A 562 0.21 -6.86 -7.46
CA TYR A 562 -0.53 -7.92 -8.14
C TYR A 562 0.15 -8.40 -9.43
N ARG A 563 0.88 -7.53 -10.13
CA ARG A 563 1.75 -7.87 -11.27
C ARG A 563 3.23 -8.04 -10.89
N GLY A 564 3.60 -7.71 -9.67
CA GLY A 564 4.96 -7.79 -9.13
C GLY A 564 5.12 -8.93 -8.13
N TRP A 565 5.51 -8.57 -6.90
CA TRP A 565 5.92 -9.48 -5.85
C TRP A 565 4.86 -10.50 -5.42
N PHE A 566 3.58 -10.10 -5.29
CA PHE A 566 2.52 -11.05 -4.93
C PHE A 566 2.42 -12.18 -5.93
N GLN A 567 2.45 -11.84 -7.22
CA GLN A 567 2.32 -12.82 -8.29
C GLN A 567 3.59 -13.65 -8.45
N SER A 568 4.79 -13.04 -8.45
CA SER A 568 6.04 -13.77 -8.60
C SER A 568 6.28 -14.74 -7.43
N ALA A 569 5.99 -14.34 -6.19
CA ALA A 569 6.06 -15.22 -5.02
C ALA A 569 5.09 -16.41 -5.12
N LEU A 570 3.86 -16.17 -5.57
CA LEU A 570 2.88 -17.23 -5.78
C LEU A 570 3.33 -18.21 -6.89
N LEU A 571 3.79 -17.68 -8.02
CA LEU A 571 4.23 -18.49 -9.16
C LEU A 571 5.48 -19.34 -8.82
N THR A 572 6.44 -18.79 -8.09
CA THR A 572 7.63 -19.54 -7.67
C THR A 572 7.29 -20.59 -6.62
N ALA A 573 6.41 -20.31 -5.67
CA ALA A 573 5.97 -21.29 -4.66
C ALA A 573 5.25 -22.47 -5.30
N VAL A 574 4.29 -22.21 -6.17
CA VAL A 574 3.52 -23.25 -6.88
C VAL A 574 4.41 -23.98 -7.90
N GLY A 575 5.13 -23.22 -8.74
CA GLY A 575 5.95 -23.77 -9.81
C GLY A 575 7.12 -24.60 -9.28
N ALA A 576 7.94 -24.07 -8.39
CA ALA A 576 9.13 -24.78 -7.89
C ALA A 576 8.77 -25.97 -7.01
N PHE A 577 7.84 -25.80 -6.07
CA PHE A 577 7.63 -26.77 -4.98
C PHE A 577 6.26 -27.47 -5.01
N GLY A 578 5.33 -27.03 -5.86
CA GLY A 578 3.96 -27.56 -5.86
C GLY A 578 3.21 -27.25 -4.57
N GLN A 579 3.62 -26.19 -3.86
CA GLN A 579 3.00 -25.72 -2.64
C GLN A 579 1.86 -24.74 -2.96
N GLY A 580 0.99 -24.45 -1.98
CA GLY A 580 -0.01 -23.38 -2.11
C GLY A 580 0.62 -21.99 -2.07
N ALA A 581 -0.19 -20.97 -1.85
CA ALA A 581 0.30 -19.60 -1.70
C ALA A 581 1.30 -19.49 -0.54
N PRO A 582 2.38 -18.70 -0.70
CA PRO A 582 3.38 -18.52 0.36
C PRO A 582 2.90 -17.58 1.47
N PHE A 583 1.65 -17.15 1.45
CA PHE A 583 0.99 -16.28 2.43
C PHE A 583 -0.46 -16.72 2.67
N LYS A 584 -0.94 -16.48 3.90
CA LYS A 584 -2.32 -16.78 4.31
C LYS A 584 -3.24 -15.59 4.14
N GLU A 585 -2.70 -14.38 4.28
CA GLU A 585 -3.42 -13.13 4.09
C GLU A 585 -2.66 -12.22 3.14
N CYS A 586 -3.38 -11.54 2.26
CA CYS A 586 -2.84 -10.53 1.36
C CYS A 586 -3.60 -9.22 1.58
N VAL A 587 -2.93 -8.24 2.18
CA VAL A 587 -3.46 -6.91 2.43
C VAL A 587 -2.89 -5.93 1.41
N THR A 588 -3.74 -5.11 0.81
CA THR A 588 -3.32 -4.22 -0.27
C THR A 588 -3.64 -2.77 0.07
N HIS A 589 -2.69 -1.88 -0.16
CA HIS A 589 -2.89 -0.44 -0.07
C HIS A 589 -2.87 0.24 -1.43
N GLY A 590 -3.54 1.41 -1.52
CA GLY A 590 -3.52 2.28 -2.70
C GLY A 590 -2.22 3.08 -2.82
N TRP A 591 -2.21 4.01 -3.77
CA TRP A 591 -1.10 4.93 -4.01
C TRP A 591 -1.15 6.12 -3.05
N THR A 592 0.00 6.72 -2.81
CA THR A 592 0.07 8.05 -2.21
C THR A 592 0.02 9.11 -3.31
N VAL A 593 -0.94 10.02 -3.19
CA VAL A 593 -1.18 11.09 -4.17
C VAL A 593 -1.09 12.46 -3.49
N ASP A 594 -0.92 13.51 -4.29
CA ASP A 594 -0.91 14.89 -3.75
C ASP A 594 -2.29 15.33 -3.22
N GLY A 595 -2.39 16.54 -2.70
CA GLY A 595 -3.64 17.08 -2.15
C GLY A 595 -4.79 17.14 -3.14
N GLU A 596 -4.51 17.23 -4.44
CA GLU A 596 -5.48 17.24 -5.52
C GLU A 596 -5.78 15.82 -6.09
N GLY A 597 -5.12 14.78 -5.60
CA GLY A 597 -5.32 13.39 -6.04
C GLY A 597 -4.49 13.00 -7.27
N ARG A 598 -3.43 13.73 -7.58
CA ARG A 598 -2.51 13.43 -8.68
C ARG A 598 -1.32 12.61 -8.17
N ALA A 599 -0.79 11.75 -9.02
CA ALA A 599 0.43 11.02 -8.71
C ALA A 599 1.59 11.98 -8.35
N MET A 600 2.34 11.67 -7.31
CA MET A 600 3.47 12.47 -6.87
C MET A 600 4.71 12.14 -7.71
N HIS A 601 5.27 13.14 -8.40
CA HIS A 601 6.50 13.04 -9.17
C HIS A 601 7.49 14.15 -8.79
N LYS A 602 8.76 13.79 -8.65
CA LYS A 602 9.82 14.79 -8.39
C LYS A 602 9.92 15.85 -9.49
N SER A 603 9.65 15.47 -10.74
CA SER A 603 9.65 16.36 -11.89
C SER A 603 8.51 17.39 -11.89
N LEU A 604 7.39 17.08 -11.23
CA LEU A 604 6.25 17.97 -11.08
C LEU A 604 6.34 18.86 -9.83
N GLY A 605 7.34 18.63 -8.97
CA GLY A 605 7.50 19.39 -7.73
C GLY A 605 6.37 19.19 -6.70
N ASN A 606 5.51 18.18 -6.89
CA ASN A 606 4.38 17.88 -6.00
C ASN A 606 4.69 16.72 -5.03
N GLY A 607 5.92 16.20 -5.03
CA GLY A 607 6.37 15.16 -4.11
C GLY A 607 6.66 15.73 -2.72
N MET A 608 6.31 14.96 -1.68
CA MET A 608 6.66 15.25 -0.28
C MET A 608 7.73 14.29 0.20
N ASP A 609 8.71 14.79 0.94
CA ASP A 609 9.75 13.96 1.55
C ASP A 609 9.32 13.53 2.97
N PRO A 610 9.30 12.23 3.29
CA PRO A 610 9.01 11.76 4.63
C PRO A 610 9.89 12.38 5.73
N ALA A 611 11.16 12.64 5.44
CA ALA A 611 12.07 13.27 6.39
C ALA A 611 11.64 14.71 6.71
N GLU A 612 11.15 15.46 5.73
CA GLU A 612 10.61 16.82 5.93
C GLU A 612 9.39 16.80 6.85
N ILE A 613 8.47 15.88 6.60
CA ILE A 613 7.27 15.68 7.44
C ILE A 613 7.65 15.32 8.87
N ILE A 614 8.57 14.38 9.06
CA ILE A 614 9.02 13.96 10.37
C ILE A 614 9.73 15.11 11.11
N ASN A 615 10.54 15.90 10.41
CA ASN A 615 11.24 17.04 11.00
C ASN A 615 10.29 18.18 11.39
N GLN A 616 9.17 18.32 10.70
CA GLN A 616 8.19 19.37 10.97
C GLN A 616 7.15 18.94 12.02
N TYR A 617 6.60 17.74 11.88
CA TYR A 617 5.45 17.27 12.65
C TYR A 617 5.78 16.14 13.63
N GLY A 618 6.84 15.36 13.38
CA GLY A 618 7.19 14.14 14.09
C GLY A 618 6.72 12.87 13.38
N ALA A 619 7.34 11.75 13.74
CA ALA A 619 7.04 10.44 13.18
C ALA A 619 5.63 9.94 13.59
N ASP A 620 5.18 10.25 14.82
CA ASP A 620 3.82 9.89 15.26
C ASP A 620 2.75 10.53 14.36
N LEU A 621 2.95 11.76 13.86
CA LEU A 621 1.99 12.39 12.94
C LEU A 621 1.99 11.73 11.56
N LEU A 622 3.14 11.28 11.05
CA LEU A 622 3.22 10.50 9.82
C LEU A 622 2.49 9.16 9.99
N ARG A 623 2.70 8.47 11.11
CA ARG A 623 2.00 7.21 11.43
C ARG A 623 0.50 7.42 11.59
N LEU A 624 0.09 8.51 12.25
CA LEU A 624 -1.33 8.88 12.36
C LEU A 624 -1.95 9.16 10.99
N TRP A 625 -1.22 9.80 10.09
CA TRP A 625 -1.68 10.01 8.70
C TRP A 625 -1.94 8.69 8.00
N ALA A 626 -1.01 7.74 8.05
CA ALA A 626 -1.17 6.42 7.45
C ALA A 626 -2.38 5.64 8.04
N ALA A 627 -2.64 5.81 9.34
CA ALA A 627 -3.73 5.14 10.03
C ALA A 627 -5.09 5.87 9.93
N SER A 628 -5.12 7.15 9.59
CA SER A 628 -6.34 7.98 9.57
C SER A 628 -6.98 8.11 8.19
N ALA A 629 -6.45 7.42 7.20
CA ALA A 629 -6.99 7.34 5.84
C ALA A 629 -7.54 5.94 5.56
N ASP A 630 -8.48 5.84 4.62
CA ASP A 630 -8.80 4.58 3.99
C ASP A 630 -7.64 4.21 3.04
N TYR A 631 -6.67 3.50 3.58
CA TYR A 631 -5.45 3.15 2.85
C TYR A 631 -5.66 2.09 1.77
N HIS A 632 -6.82 1.44 1.70
CA HIS A 632 -7.17 0.51 0.61
C HIS A 632 -7.46 1.24 -0.71
N ALA A 633 -7.72 2.55 -0.63
CA ALA A 633 -7.81 3.48 -1.76
C ALA A 633 -6.58 4.40 -1.81
N ASP A 634 -6.52 5.28 -2.81
CA ASP A 634 -5.45 6.26 -2.92
C ASP A 634 -5.47 7.27 -1.76
N VAL A 635 -4.32 7.42 -1.11
CA VAL A 635 -4.17 8.25 0.09
C VAL A 635 -3.58 9.60 -0.27
N ARG A 636 -4.35 10.65 -0.01
CA ARG A 636 -3.90 12.03 -0.21
C ARG A 636 -2.89 12.45 0.84
N CYS A 637 -1.89 13.20 0.41
CA CYS A 637 -0.82 13.71 1.24
C CYS A 637 -0.59 15.20 0.95
N SER A 638 -0.72 16.04 1.99
CA SER A 638 -0.45 17.49 1.91
C SER A 638 -0.16 18.06 3.30
N HIS A 639 0.51 19.19 3.38
CA HIS A 639 0.77 19.89 4.64
C HIS A 639 -0.52 20.29 5.37
N GLU A 640 -1.60 20.57 4.64
CA GLU A 640 -2.89 20.90 5.26
C GLU A 640 -3.49 19.70 5.98
N ILE A 641 -3.37 18.49 5.40
CA ILE A 641 -3.80 17.25 6.06
C ILE A 641 -3.02 17.04 7.36
N PHE A 642 -1.68 17.20 7.36
CA PHE A 642 -0.88 17.06 8.58
C PHE A 642 -1.23 18.11 9.63
N LYS A 643 -1.57 19.32 9.22
CA LYS A 643 -2.03 20.37 10.14
C LYS A 643 -3.37 20.03 10.79
N GLN A 644 -4.32 19.48 10.03
CA GLN A 644 -5.61 19.00 10.57
C GLN A 644 -5.40 17.81 11.52
N LEU A 645 -4.58 16.84 11.15
CA LEU A 645 -4.25 15.69 12.00
C LEU A 645 -3.57 16.11 13.30
N SER A 646 -2.77 17.18 13.27
CA SER A 646 -2.16 17.74 14.48
C SER A 646 -3.21 18.19 15.49
N GLN A 647 -4.38 18.68 15.06
CA GLN A 647 -5.48 19.04 15.96
C GLN A 647 -6.11 17.81 16.63
N ASN A 648 -6.31 16.75 15.86
CA ASN A 648 -6.84 15.47 16.41
C ASN A 648 -5.85 14.83 17.39
N TYR A 649 -4.58 14.83 17.03
CA TYR A 649 -3.49 14.39 17.92
C TYR A 649 -3.50 15.15 19.26
N LEU A 650 -3.67 16.47 19.23
CA LEU A 650 -3.71 17.29 20.44
C LEU A 650 -4.90 16.96 21.34
N LYS A 651 -6.05 16.56 20.80
CA LYS A 651 -7.20 16.12 21.60
C LYS A 651 -6.87 14.88 22.42
N PHE A 652 -6.28 13.85 21.78
CA PHE A 652 -5.80 12.66 22.46
C PHE A 652 -4.77 13.01 23.55
N ARG A 653 -3.75 13.79 23.20
CA ARG A 653 -2.68 14.18 24.12
C ARG A 653 -3.20 14.99 25.31
N ASN A 654 -4.14 15.90 25.09
CA ASN A 654 -4.74 16.73 26.15
C ASN A 654 -5.59 15.90 27.10
N THR A 655 -6.36 14.95 26.60
CA THR A 655 -7.11 13.98 27.42
C THR A 655 -6.15 13.17 28.30
N ALA A 656 -5.11 12.61 27.72
CA ALA A 656 -4.09 11.86 28.47
C ALA A 656 -3.41 12.75 29.53
N ARG A 657 -3.04 13.99 29.18
CA ARG A 657 -2.44 14.92 30.13
C ARG A 657 -3.36 15.28 31.29
N TYR A 658 -4.66 15.44 31.03
CA TYR A 658 -5.65 15.69 32.08
C TYR A 658 -5.71 14.49 33.04
N CYS A 659 -5.78 13.28 32.54
CA CYS A 659 -5.77 12.07 33.35
C CYS A 659 -4.50 11.96 34.19
N LEU A 660 -3.33 12.12 33.55
CA LEU A 660 -2.04 12.07 34.26
C LEU A 660 -1.96 13.07 35.40
N GLY A 661 -2.40 14.31 35.18
CA GLY A 661 -2.38 15.36 36.20
C GLY A 661 -3.24 15.04 37.42
N ASN A 662 -4.33 14.32 37.22
CA ASN A 662 -5.27 13.96 38.29
C ASN A 662 -4.96 12.61 38.94
N LEU A 663 -3.97 11.87 38.43
CA LEU A 663 -3.48 10.60 38.99
C LEU A 663 -2.24 10.77 39.89
N ASP A 664 -1.83 12.01 40.20
CA ASP A 664 -0.72 12.27 41.12
C ASP A 664 -0.99 11.60 42.51
N GLY A 665 -0.07 10.68 42.89
CA GLY A 665 -0.18 9.90 44.12
C GLY A 665 -1.29 8.83 44.11
N PHE A 666 -1.83 8.45 42.96
CA PHE A 666 -2.75 7.32 42.81
C PHE A 666 -1.98 6.00 42.84
N ASP A 667 -2.46 5.04 43.60
CA ASP A 667 -1.93 3.67 43.66
C ASP A 667 -2.74 2.78 42.70
N ALA A 668 -2.09 2.32 41.62
CA ALA A 668 -2.76 1.53 40.60
C ALA A 668 -3.12 0.09 41.04
N ASP A 669 -2.54 -0.39 42.12
CA ASP A 669 -2.92 -1.67 42.74
C ASP A 669 -4.13 -1.55 43.67
N GLN A 670 -4.59 -0.33 43.96
CA GLN A 670 -5.71 -0.05 44.87
C GLN A 670 -6.89 0.61 44.14
N LEU A 671 -7.43 -0.11 43.15
CA LEU A 671 -8.62 0.34 42.44
C LEU A 671 -9.85 0.30 43.37
N THR A 672 -10.74 1.29 43.24
CA THR A 672 -12.06 1.25 43.87
C THR A 672 -12.84 0.06 43.33
N ALA A 673 -13.42 -0.74 44.25
CA ALA A 673 -14.22 -1.90 43.84
C ALA A 673 -15.47 -1.47 43.05
N PRO A 674 -15.92 -2.27 42.05
CA PRO A 674 -17.09 -1.92 41.22
C PRO A 674 -18.35 -1.50 41.98
N ALA A 675 -18.63 -2.16 43.10
CA ALA A 675 -19.80 -1.86 43.96
C ALA A 675 -19.70 -0.55 44.76
N GLU A 676 -18.46 -0.05 44.95
CA GLU A 676 -18.16 1.18 45.67
C GLU A 676 -17.94 2.37 44.76
N MET A 677 -17.93 2.12 43.45
CA MET A 677 -17.66 3.13 42.43
C MET A 677 -18.90 3.96 42.12
N GLU A 678 -18.74 5.27 42.02
CA GLU A 678 -19.82 6.17 41.63
C GLU A 678 -20.38 5.77 40.24
N GLU A 679 -21.70 5.87 40.04
CA GLU A 679 -22.34 5.39 38.80
C GLU A 679 -21.87 6.13 37.54
N LEU A 680 -21.59 7.44 37.64
CA LEU A 680 -21.00 8.21 36.52
C LEU A 680 -19.62 7.68 36.13
N ASP A 681 -18.81 7.24 37.10
CA ASP A 681 -17.50 6.70 36.81
C ASP A 681 -17.61 5.33 36.12
N ARG A 682 -18.59 4.52 36.54
CA ARG A 682 -18.97 3.26 35.87
C ARG A 682 -19.52 3.49 34.46
N TRP A 683 -20.29 4.57 34.23
CA TRP A 683 -20.72 4.98 32.88
C TRP A 683 -19.49 5.22 31.99
N ALA A 684 -18.49 5.97 32.45
CA ALA A 684 -17.29 6.24 31.68
C ALA A 684 -16.52 4.95 31.34
N VAL A 685 -16.43 3.98 32.27
CA VAL A 685 -15.82 2.67 31.99
C VAL A 685 -16.66 1.84 31.02
N THR A 686 -18.01 1.95 31.07
CA THR A 686 -18.89 1.28 30.11
C THR A 686 -18.67 1.82 28.70
N ARG A 687 -18.55 3.14 28.55
CA ARG A 687 -18.18 3.78 27.26
C ARG A 687 -16.80 3.35 26.77
N LEU A 688 -15.84 3.21 27.70
CA LEU A 688 -14.50 2.67 27.40
C LEU A 688 -14.56 1.23 26.90
N ASN A 689 -15.38 0.35 27.50
CA ASN A 689 -15.55 -1.02 27.03
C ASN A 689 -16.08 -1.07 25.58
N ALA A 690 -17.06 -0.24 25.26
CA ALA A 690 -17.59 -0.13 23.89
C ALA A 690 -16.49 0.34 22.90
N LEU A 691 -15.65 1.29 23.28
CA LEU A 691 -14.47 1.71 22.51
C LEU A 691 -13.51 0.55 22.29
N MET A 692 -13.21 -0.23 23.34
CA MET A 692 -12.28 -1.38 23.26
C MET A 692 -12.78 -2.44 22.28
N GLU A 693 -14.06 -2.79 22.34
CA GLU A 693 -14.67 -3.77 21.42
C GLU A 693 -14.62 -3.28 19.97
N LYS A 694 -14.96 -2.01 19.74
CA LYS A 694 -14.89 -1.38 18.40
C LYS A 694 -13.47 -1.38 17.86
N CYS A 695 -12.48 -1.00 18.69
CA CYS A 695 -11.08 -0.99 18.28
C CYS A 695 -10.53 -2.39 18.06
N ALA A 696 -10.88 -3.38 18.89
CA ALA A 696 -10.45 -4.76 18.73
C ALA A 696 -10.94 -5.34 17.40
N LYS A 697 -12.21 -5.09 17.04
CA LYS A 697 -12.74 -5.47 15.73
C LYS A 697 -12.00 -4.78 14.61
N ALA A 698 -11.80 -3.47 14.70
CA ALA A 698 -11.12 -2.68 13.67
C ALA A 698 -9.66 -3.13 13.43
N TYR A 699 -8.91 -3.48 14.49
CA TYR A 699 -7.57 -4.05 14.36
C TYR A 699 -7.58 -5.43 13.70
N ASN A 700 -8.58 -6.28 13.95
CA ASN A 700 -8.71 -7.58 13.28
C ASN A 700 -9.07 -7.45 11.80
N ASP A 701 -9.82 -6.41 11.45
CA ASP A 701 -10.26 -6.15 10.09
C ASP A 701 -9.28 -5.23 9.33
N TYR A 702 -8.20 -4.79 9.99
CA TYR A 702 -7.20 -3.85 9.46
C TYR A 702 -7.76 -2.45 9.14
N GLU A 703 -8.81 -2.04 9.83
CA GLU A 703 -9.54 -0.77 9.65
C GLU A 703 -9.01 0.31 10.62
N PHE A 704 -7.78 0.77 10.44
CA PHE A 704 -7.14 1.70 11.40
C PHE A 704 -7.80 3.07 11.44
N LEU A 705 -8.43 3.50 10.36
CA LEU A 705 -9.27 4.70 10.31
C LEU A 705 -10.37 4.64 11.38
N VAL A 706 -11.00 3.49 11.57
CA VAL A 706 -12.03 3.28 12.59
C VAL A 706 -11.45 3.43 13.99
N VAL A 707 -10.24 2.92 14.23
CA VAL A 707 -9.54 3.08 15.53
C VAL A 707 -9.29 4.54 15.83
N THR A 708 -8.70 5.28 14.88
CA THR A 708 -8.34 6.69 15.09
C THR A 708 -9.58 7.57 15.32
N HIS A 709 -10.65 7.34 14.56
CA HIS A 709 -11.90 8.07 14.72
C HIS A 709 -12.59 7.73 16.05
N ALA A 710 -12.70 6.44 16.39
CA ALA A 710 -13.35 6.03 17.63
C ALA A 710 -12.66 6.60 18.87
N VAL A 711 -11.32 6.58 18.91
CA VAL A 711 -10.55 7.18 20.01
C VAL A 711 -10.69 8.70 20.04
N ASN A 712 -10.68 9.36 18.86
CA ASN A 712 -10.91 10.80 18.81
C ASN A 712 -12.30 11.20 19.33
N ASP A 713 -13.34 10.48 18.91
CA ASP A 713 -14.72 10.73 19.35
C ASP A 713 -14.86 10.49 20.84
N PHE A 714 -14.29 9.42 21.37
CA PHE A 714 -14.28 9.15 22.80
C PHE A 714 -13.59 10.28 23.57
N CYS A 715 -12.44 10.76 23.11
CA CYS A 715 -11.74 11.88 23.76
C CYS A 715 -12.56 13.18 23.75
N VAL A 716 -13.27 13.46 22.66
CA VAL A 716 -14.00 14.72 22.48
C VAL A 716 -15.38 14.64 23.12
N VAL A 717 -16.18 13.65 22.72
CA VAL A 717 -17.60 13.56 23.08
C VAL A 717 -17.75 13.02 24.50
N ASP A 718 -17.28 11.79 24.75
CA ASP A 718 -17.50 11.13 26.02
C ASP A 718 -16.64 11.76 27.15
N MET A 719 -15.37 12.07 26.84
CA MET A 719 -14.45 12.57 27.85
C MET A 719 -14.52 14.09 28.00
N SER A 720 -14.08 14.85 27.01
CA SER A 720 -13.90 16.29 27.17
C SER A 720 -15.21 17.04 27.38
N ASN A 721 -16.26 16.72 26.61
CA ASN A 721 -17.53 17.45 26.66
C ASN A 721 -18.47 16.98 27.77
N PHE A 722 -18.24 15.81 28.32
CA PHE A 722 -19.11 15.24 29.34
C PHE A 722 -18.36 14.86 30.61
N TYR A 723 -17.69 13.72 30.66
CA TYR A 723 -17.18 13.13 31.88
C TYR A 723 -16.14 14.00 32.61
N LEU A 724 -15.08 14.40 31.92
CA LEU A 724 -13.98 15.15 32.54
C LEU A 724 -14.39 16.53 33.02
N ASP A 725 -15.41 17.12 32.41
CA ASP A 725 -15.94 18.40 32.84
C ASP A 725 -16.74 18.29 34.17
N ILE A 726 -17.58 17.27 34.25
CA ILE A 726 -18.43 17.03 35.41
C ILE A 726 -17.62 16.68 36.66
N ILE A 727 -16.62 15.81 36.54
CA ILE A 727 -15.87 15.31 37.70
C ILE A 727 -14.86 16.29 38.31
N LYS A 728 -14.67 17.47 37.71
CA LYS A 728 -13.69 18.48 38.18
C LYS A 728 -13.87 18.83 39.66
N ALA A 729 -15.11 19.04 40.09
CA ALA A 729 -15.40 19.38 41.51
C ALA A 729 -15.01 18.25 42.46
N ARG A 730 -15.22 16.99 42.05
CA ARG A 730 -14.81 15.84 42.84
C ARG A 730 -13.30 15.69 42.90
N LEU A 731 -12.61 15.85 41.81
CA LEU A 731 -11.15 15.72 41.72
C LEU A 731 -10.45 16.80 42.57
N TYR A 732 -10.94 18.04 42.50
CA TYR A 732 -10.24 19.20 43.08
C TYR A 732 -10.69 19.55 44.49
N CYS A 733 -11.98 19.41 44.80
CA CYS A 733 -12.55 19.93 46.03
C CYS A 733 -12.86 18.86 47.11
N GLU A 734 -12.83 17.57 46.77
CA GLU A 734 -12.96 16.49 47.77
C GLU A 734 -11.67 16.27 48.55
N GLU A 735 -11.75 15.45 49.60
CA GLU A 735 -10.61 14.99 50.38
C GLU A 735 -9.62 14.24 49.44
N LYS A 736 -8.32 14.38 49.68
CA LYS A 736 -7.29 13.75 48.84
C LYS A 736 -7.53 12.25 48.67
N ASP A 737 -7.91 11.57 49.77
CA ASP A 737 -8.17 10.12 49.75
C ASP A 737 -9.69 9.79 49.92
N GLY A 738 -10.55 10.77 49.60
CA GLY A 738 -11.99 10.61 49.66
C GLY A 738 -12.53 9.61 48.65
N ALA A 739 -13.54 8.80 49.04
CA ALA A 739 -14.09 7.72 48.23
C ALA A 739 -14.50 8.18 46.82
N LYS A 740 -15.22 9.31 46.73
CA LYS A 740 -15.65 9.87 45.42
C LYS A 740 -14.49 10.27 44.50
N ARG A 741 -13.41 10.82 45.07
CA ARG A 741 -12.22 11.15 44.32
C ARG A 741 -11.49 9.90 43.88
N ARG A 742 -11.36 8.89 44.75
CA ARG A 742 -10.74 7.61 44.41
C ARG A 742 -11.53 6.86 43.31
N SER A 743 -12.86 6.92 43.38
CA SER A 743 -13.73 6.39 42.30
C SER A 743 -13.42 7.03 40.97
N ALA A 744 -13.38 8.36 40.90
CA ALA A 744 -13.03 9.08 39.67
C ALA A 744 -11.59 8.78 39.21
N GLN A 745 -10.62 8.72 40.12
CA GLN A 745 -9.22 8.35 39.78
C GLN A 745 -9.11 6.92 39.25
N THR A 746 -9.89 5.97 39.76
CA THR A 746 -9.96 4.60 39.25
C THR A 746 -10.43 4.62 37.79
N ALA A 747 -11.52 5.34 37.47
CA ALA A 747 -11.98 5.48 36.09
C ALA A 747 -10.94 6.14 35.19
N LEU A 748 -10.31 7.25 35.62
CA LEU A 748 -9.26 7.94 34.87
C LEU A 748 -8.05 7.04 34.59
N PHE A 749 -7.65 6.21 35.55
CA PHE A 749 -6.56 5.26 35.37
C PHE A 749 -6.91 4.19 34.33
N LEU A 750 -8.09 3.56 34.41
CA LEU A 750 -8.54 2.56 33.47
C LEU A 750 -8.65 3.14 32.06
N ILE A 751 -9.15 4.37 31.95
CA ILE A 751 -9.25 5.10 30.66
C ILE A 751 -7.88 5.38 30.10
N LEU A 752 -6.96 5.94 30.88
CA LEU A 752 -5.61 6.31 30.44
C LEU A 752 -4.80 5.09 30.03
N ASP A 753 -4.77 4.04 30.85
CA ASP A 753 -4.08 2.78 30.57
C ASP A 753 -4.58 2.16 29.26
N THR A 754 -5.90 2.09 29.10
CA THR A 754 -6.51 1.51 27.90
C THR A 754 -6.25 2.33 26.64
N MET A 755 -6.50 3.65 26.69
CA MET A 755 -6.27 4.53 25.56
C MET A 755 -4.80 4.50 25.11
N THR A 756 -3.87 4.47 26.07
CA THR A 756 -2.43 4.39 25.80
C THR A 756 -2.07 3.11 25.07
N LYS A 757 -2.58 1.97 25.55
CA LYS A 757 -2.35 0.66 24.92
C LYS A 757 -3.05 0.51 23.56
N LEU A 758 -4.27 1.03 23.40
CA LEU A 758 -4.99 1.00 22.10
C LEU A 758 -4.30 1.82 21.02
N MET A 759 -3.72 2.97 21.39
CA MET A 759 -3.06 3.85 20.42
C MET A 759 -1.56 3.59 20.26
N ALA A 760 -0.94 2.76 21.10
CA ALA A 760 0.49 2.45 21.03
C ALA A 760 0.96 1.90 19.67
N PRO A 761 0.18 1.10 18.92
CA PRO A 761 0.56 0.71 17.58
C PRO A 761 0.64 1.88 16.59
N ILE A 762 -0.16 2.93 16.78
CA ILE A 762 -0.26 4.08 15.87
C ILE A 762 0.63 5.23 16.35
N LEU A 763 0.44 5.71 17.57
CA LEU A 763 1.18 6.81 18.19
C LEU A 763 2.27 6.27 19.14
N CYS A 764 3.21 5.50 18.59
CA CYS A 764 4.13 4.69 19.39
C CYS A 764 5.02 5.52 20.32
N PHE A 765 5.45 6.70 19.92
CA PHE A 765 6.27 7.58 20.75
C PHE A 765 5.45 8.26 21.85
N THR A 766 4.31 8.84 21.48
CA THR A 766 3.45 9.53 22.44
C THR A 766 2.90 8.58 23.51
N CYS A 767 2.48 7.37 23.11
CA CYS A 767 1.95 6.40 24.06
C CYS A 767 3.02 5.86 25.00
N ASP A 768 4.25 5.70 24.52
CA ASP A 768 5.36 5.32 25.39
C ASP A 768 5.75 6.46 26.35
N GLU A 769 5.68 7.73 25.92
CA GLU A 769 5.85 8.89 26.80
C GLU A 769 4.78 8.97 27.90
N ILE A 770 3.52 8.71 27.53
CA ILE A 770 2.40 8.65 28.47
C ILE A 770 2.63 7.51 29.46
N TRP A 771 3.02 6.33 28.97
CA TRP A 771 3.28 5.15 29.78
C TRP A 771 4.31 5.43 30.86
N LEU A 772 5.43 6.05 30.51
CA LEU A 772 6.48 6.41 31.48
C LEU A 772 6.06 7.44 32.52
N SER A 773 4.98 8.16 32.27
CA SER A 773 4.48 9.26 33.13
C SER A 773 3.31 8.85 33.98
N MET A 774 2.75 7.64 33.81
CA MET A 774 1.57 7.19 34.54
C MET A 774 1.91 6.21 35.68
N PRO A 775 1.04 6.05 36.69
CA PRO A 775 1.19 4.98 37.66
C PRO A 775 1.00 3.61 36.99
N HIS A 776 1.68 2.58 37.52
CA HIS A 776 1.62 1.21 37.00
C HIS A 776 1.11 0.25 38.08
N ARG A 777 0.44 -0.82 37.63
CA ARG A 777 0.17 -1.98 38.49
C ARG A 777 1.46 -2.75 38.75
N SER A 778 1.52 -3.48 39.84
CA SER A 778 2.68 -4.32 40.19
C SER A 778 3.02 -5.37 39.10
N GLY A 779 2.05 -5.74 38.28
CA GLY A 779 2.21 -6.68 37.17
C GLY A 779 2.60 -6.05 35.82
N ASP A 780 2.60 -4.74 35.71
CA ASP A 780 2.93 -4.02 34.48
C ASP A 780 4.46 -3.91 34.32
N ASP A 781 4.93 -4.03 33.07
CA ASP A 781 6.29 -3.67 32.71
C ASP A 781 6.37 -2.16 32.47
N GLY A 782 6.92 -1.43 33.42
CA GLY A 782 7.02 0.03 33.35
C GLY A 782 8.04 0.58 32.37
N ARG A 783 8.85 -0.29 31.73
CA ARG A 783 9.93 0.12 30.82
C ARG A 783 9.42 0.66 29.49
N ASN A 784 8.38 0.02 28.93
CA ASN A 784 7.79 0.40 27.64
C ASN A 784 6.36 -0.11 27.53
N VAL A 785 5.48 0.66 26.90
CA VAL A 785 4.06 0.30 26.70
C VAL A 785 3.89 -1.00 25.90
N VAL A 786 4.76 -1.27 24.92
CA VAL A 786 4.63 -2.46 24.05
C VAL A 786 4.92 -3.77 24.75
N PHE A 787 5.56 -3.74 25.92
CA PHE A 787 5.78 -4.93 26.75
C PHE A 787 4.53 -5.37 27.53
N ASN A 788 3.43 -4.64 27.38
CA ASN A 788 2.18 -4.92 28.05
C ASN A 788 1.09 -5.30 27.04
N ASP A 789 0.24 -6.25 27.43
CA ASP A 789 -0.86 -6.65 26.59
C ASP A 789 -1.97 -5.59 26.57
N MET A 790 -2.71 -5.47 25.47
CA MET A 790 -3.92 -4.67 25.40
C MET A 790 -4.94 -5.18 26.42
N ASN A 791 -5.64 -4.26 27.08
CA ASN A 791 -6.63 -4.60 28.07
C ASN A 791 -7.83 -5.34 27.44
N LYS A 792 -8.46 -6.20 28.26
CA LYS A 792 -9.78 -6.76 27.96
C LYS A 792 -10.84 -5.84 28.57
N PRO A 793 -12.09 -5.84 28.04
CA PRO A 793 -13.17 -5.06 28.61
C PRO A 793 -13.36 -5.30 30.13
N PHE A 794 -13.57 -4.24 30.87
CA PHE A 794 -13.75 -4.23 32.31
C PHE A 794 -15.23 -4.50 32.65
N THR A 795 -15.70 -5.72 32.40
CA THR A 795 -17.11 -6.10 32.48
C THR A 795 -17.69 -5.94 33.90
N ASP A 796 -16.89 -6.14 34.94
CA ASP A 796 -17.33 -5.99 36.34
C ASP A 796 -17.70 -4.55 36.70
N TYR A 797 -17.09 -3.57 36.00
CA TYR A 797 -17.38 -2.16 36.17
C TYR A 797 -18.53 -1.68 35.27
N ALA A 798 -18.96 -2.48 34.30
CA ALA A 798 -19.98 -2.06 33.35
C ALA A 798 -21.35 -1.83 34.03
N LEU A 799 -22.08 -0.86 33.53
CA LEU A 799 -23.50 -0.66 33.80
C LEU A 799 -24.33 -1.55 32.88
N ASP A 800 -25.49 -1.96 33.35
CA ASP A 800 -26.47 -2.67 32.53
C ASP A 800 -27.16 -1.72 31.51
N GLU A 801 -27.95 -2.28 30.63
CA GLU A 801 -28.65 -1.55 29.57
C GLU A 801 -29.60 -0.49 30.14
N THR A 802 -30.35 -0.84 31.20
CA THR A 802 -31.29 0.09 31.87
C THR A 802 -30.58 1.31 32.45
N ALA A 803 -29.43 1.09 33.10
CA ALA A 803 -28.63 2.19 33.62
C ALA A 803 -28.02 3.04 32.47
N MET A 804 -27.59 2.42 31.34
CA MET A 804 -27.12 3.17 30.17
C MET A 804 -28.20 3.97 29.49
N GLU A 805 -29.45 3.49 29.42
CA GLU A 805 -30.62 4.27 28.95
C GLU A 805 -30.87 5.51 29.85
N LYS A 806 -30.77 5.35 31.15
CA LYS A 806 -30.83 6.47 32.12
C LYS A 806 -29.74 7.52 31.80
N TRP A 807 -28.51 7.09 31.57
CA TRP A 807 -27.41 8.01 31.24
C TRP A 807 -27.57 8.67 29.89
N SER A 808 -28.16 8.00 28.90
CA SER A 808 -28.55 8.63 27.64
C SER A 808 -29.60 9.74 27.82
N ALA A 809 -30.53 9.57 28.79
CA ALA A 809 -31.49 10.63 29.15
C ALA A 809 -30.74 11.80 29.84
N VAL A 810 -29.75 11.53 30.68
CA VAL A 810 -28.92 12.58 31.34
C VAL A 810 -28.16 13.40 30.27
N GLU A 811 -27.54 12.75 29.28
CA GLU A 811 -26.82 13.42 28.19
C GLU A 811 -27.76 14.39 27.44
N LYS A 812 -28.92 13.92 27.04
CA LYS A 812 -29.94 14.71 26.33
C LYS A 812 -30.45 15.86 27.17
N LEU A 813 -30.74 15.61 28.48
CA LEU A 813 -31.18 16.66 29.38
C LEU A 813 -30.09 17.73 29.58
N ARG A 814 -28.84 17.30 29.69
CA ARG A 814 -27.72 18.23 29.81
C ARG A 814 -27.57 19.13 28.58
N ASP A 815 -27.75 18.59 27.38
CA ASP A 815 -27.73 19.39 26.15
C ASP A 815 -28.86 20.44 26.14
N ASP A 816 -30.08 20.05 26.53
CA ASP A 816 -31.21 20.97 26.64
C ASP A 816 -30.96 22.07 27.68
N VAL A 817 -30.40 21.72 28.84
CA VAL A 817 -30.02 22.66 29.90
C VAL A 817 -28.91 23.62 29.43
N ASN A 818 -27.86 23.08 28.82
CA ASN A 818 -26.75 23.87 28.31
C ASN A 818 -27.18 24.93 27.29
N ALA A 819 -28.15 24.61 26.44
CA ALA A 819 -28.67 25.57 25.47
C ALA A 819 -29.31 26.80 26.17
N VAL A 820 -30.06 26.57 27.26
CA VAL A 820 -30.72 27.65 28.03
C VAL A 820 -29.71 28.41 28.91
N LEU A 821 -28.70 27.70 29.44
CA LEU A 821 -27.56 28.36 30.15
C LEU A 821 -26.80 29.31 29.23
N GLU A 822 -26.59 28.95 27.96
CA GLU A 822 -25.97 29.85 26.98
C GLU A 822 -26.85 31.06 26.67
N ALA A 823 -28.19 30.87 26.55
CA ALA A 823 -29.12 31.97 26.37
C ALA A 823 -29.08 32.92 27.57
N ALA A 824 -29.08 32.40 28.82
CA ALA A 824 -28.97 33.19 30.05
C ALA A 824 -27.63 33.98 30.11
N ARG A 825 -26.54 33.42 29.60
CA ARG A 825 -25.26 34.13 29.47
C ARG A 825 -25.34 35.27 28.44
N ALA A 826 -25.97 35.01 27.32
CA ALA A 826 -26.16 36.03 26.28
C ALA A 826 -27.03 37.19 26.79
N GLU A 827 -28.03 36.91 27.61
CA GLU A 827 -28.88 37.87 28.31
C GLU A 827 -28.18 38.58 29.48
N LYS A 828 -26.95 38.12 29.85
CA LYS A 828 -26.19 38.63 31.02
C LYS A 828 -26.87 38.41 32.38
N LYS A 829 -27.75 37.44 32.48
CA LYS A 829 -28.36 37.05 33.74
C LYS A 829 -27.42 36.20 34.62
N ILE A 830 -26.52 35.50 33.99
CA ILE A 830 -25.39 34.79 34.61
C ILE A 830 -24.10 35.04 33.86
N GLY A 831 -22.96 34.98 34.50
CA GLY A 831 -21.63 35.05 33.87
C GLY A 831 -21.05 33.65 33.66
N LYS A 832 -21.22 32.76 34.63
CA LYS A 832 -20.73 31.36 34.59
C LYS A 832 -21.84 30.39 34.99
N ALA A 833 -21.76 29.14 34.56
CA ALA A 833 -22.77 28.14 34.93
C ALA A 833 -22.90 27.92 36.44
N LEU A 834 -21.79 28.02 37.18
CA LEU A 834 -21.81 27.94 38.65
C LEU A 834 -22.52 29.12 39.36
N GLU A 835 -22.96 30.14 38.63
CA GLU A 835 -23.78 31.23 39.13
C GLU A 835 -25.27 30.97 38.92
N ALA A 836 -25.62 29.84 38.31
CA ALA A 836 -26.99 29.48 37.94
C ALA A 836 -27.68 28.58 38.96
N HIS A 837 -28.96 28.86 39.14
CA HIS A 837 -29.99 27.94 39.63
C HIS A 837 -30.81 27.50 38.40
N VAL A 838 -31.04 26.18 38.29
CA VAL A 838 -31.81 25.57 37.20
C VAL A 838 -33.07 24.93 37.75
N ALA A 839 -34.23 25.27 37.18
CA ALA A 839 -35.47 24.53 37.46
C ALA A 839 -35.96 23.84 36.18
N LEU A 840 -36.34 22.58 36.32
CA LEU A 840 -36.80 21.72 35.23
C LEU A 840 -38.31 21.48 35.40
N HIS A 841 -39.11 21.81 34.38
CA HIS A 841 -40.57 21.71 34.38
C HIS A 841 -41.01 20.74 33.27
N ALA A 842 -41.70 19.66 33.66
CA ALA A 842 -42.26 18.73 32.68
C ALA A 842 -43.64 19.20 32.24
N GLY A 843 -43.81 19.45 30.94
CA GLY A 843 -45.04 19.83 30.29
C GLY A 843 -45.75 18.69 29.57
N ASP A 844 -45.08 17.53 29.43
CA ASP A 844 -45.66 16.35 28.82
C ASP A 844 -45.18 15.04 29.48
N ASP A 845 -45.71 13.91 29.05
CA ASP A 845 -45.37 12.58 29.57
C ASP A 845 -43.90 12.19 29.25
N ALA A 846 -43.36 12.59 28.12
CA ALA A 846 -42.03 12.26 27.73
C ALA A 846 -40.99 13.00 28.60
N ALA A 847 -41.17 14.29 28.83
CA ALA A 847 -40.34 15.06 29.77
C ALA A 847 -40.49 14.57 31.20
N SER A 848 -41.67 14.21 31.63
CA SER A 848 -41.93 13.61 32.95
C SER A 848 -41.21 12.29 33.11
N ALA A 849 -41.27 11.41 32.13
CA ALA A 849 -40.58 10.13 32.14
C ALA A 849 -39.04 10.30 32.18
N ALA A 850 -38.50 11.25 31.41
CA ALA A 850 -37.07 11.56 31.43
C ALA A 850 -36.60 12.06 32.81
N LEU A 851 -37.38 12.96 33.44
CA LEU A 851 -37.07 13.45 34.78
C LEU A 851 -37.19 12.37 35.88
N VAL A 852 -38.14 11.46 35.73
CA VAL A 852 -38.28 10.29 36.63
C VAL A 852 -37.07 9.37 36.52
N GLN A 853 -36.55 9.12 35.32
CA GLN A 853 -35.36 8.28 35.10
C GLN A 853 -34.11 8.82 35.83
N VAL A 854 -33.96 10.12 35.93
CA VAL A 854 -32.81 10.77 36.54
C VAL A 854 -33.02 11.14 38.01
N MET A 855 -34.17 10.79 38.57
CA MET A 855 -34.45 11.00 40.01
C MET A 855 -33.42 10.30 40.89
N GLY A 856 -32.91 11.03 41.88
CA GLY A 856 -31.88 10.55 42.82
C GLY A 856 -30.43 10.83 42.37
N LEU A 857 -30.22 11.29 41.12
CA LEU A 857 -28.93 11.80 40.69
C LEU A 857 -28.74 13.24 41.17
N ASN A 858 -27.48 13.64 41.37
CA ASN A 858 -27.12 15.03 41.67
C ASN A 858 -27.11 15.85 40.38
N LEU A 859 -28.28 16.35 39.92
CA LEU A 859 -28.41 17.09 38.69
C LEU A 859 -27.59 18.39 38.67
N ALA A 860 -27.40 19.04 39.84
CA ALA A 860 -26.55 20.24 39.90
C ALA A 860 -25.10 19.93 39.57
N GLU A 861 -24.57 18.80 40.01
CA GLU A 861 -23.23 18.32 39.63
C GLU A 861 -23.15 17.97 38.15
N LEU A 862 -24.17 17.26 37.60
CA LEU A 862 -24.21 16.84 36.20
C LEU A 862 -24.30 18.00 35.21
N PHE A 863 -25.03 19.05 35.57
CA PHE A 863 -25.16 20.27 34.76
C PHE A 863 -24.10 21.33 35.08
N ILE A 864 -23.26 21.09 36.10
CA ILE A 864 -22.21 22.00 36.57
C ILE A 864 -22.79 23.35 36.94
N VAL A 865 -23.88 23.35 37.69
CA VAL A 865 -24.56 24.53 38.26
C VAL A 865 -24.56 24.50 39.79
N SER A 866 -24.83 25.65 40.43
CA SER A 866 -24.85 25.68 41.91
C SER A 866 -26.02 24.98 42.50
N ASP A 867 -27.19 25.00 41.82
CA ASP A 867 -28.41 24.36 42.30
C ASP A 867 -29.27 23.89 41.10
N CYS A 868 -29.92 22.77 41.24
CA CYS A 868 -30.86 22.25 40.26
C CYS A 868 -32.02 21.54 40.95
N GLN A 869 -33.27 21.83 40.53
CA GLN A 869 -34.48 21.19 41.07
C GLN A 869 -35.47 20.86 39.94
N VAL A 870 -36.25 19.81 40.16
CA VAL A 870 -37.45 19.54 39.37
C VAL A 870 -38.60 20.31 40.03
N SER A 871 -39.30 21.15 39.28
CA SER A 871 -40.33 22.01 39.81
C SER A 871 -41.69 21.77 39.11
N SER A 872 -42.75 21.79 39.89
CA SER A 872 -44.13 21.77 39.40
C SER A 872 -44.73 23.17 39.34
N ALA A 873 -44.02 24.22 39.77
CA ALA A 873 -44.47 25.59 39.69
C ALA A 873 -44.31 26.11 38.23
N GLU A 874 -45.09 27.14 37.87
CA GLU A 874 -44.87 27.81 36.61
C GLU A 874 -43.49 28.56 36.62
N PRO A 875 -42.81 28.61 35.47
CA PRO A 875 -41.53 29.34 35.37
C PRO A 875 -41.68 30.82 35.69
N ASP A 876 -40.66 31.39 36.41
CA ASP A 876 -40.64 32.81 36.71
C ASP A 876 -40.37 33.65 35.44
N ALA A 877 -41.21 34.62 35.17
CA ALA A 877 -41.05 35.53 34.03
C ALA A 877 -39.75 36.36 34.08
N ALA A 878 -39.10 36.49 35.22
CA ALA A 878 -37.83 37.19 35.41
C ALA A 878 -36.61 36.32 35.00
N SER A 879 -36.79 34.99 34.96
CA SER A 879 -35.80 34.01 34.60
C SER A 879 -35.57 33.92 33.07
N THR A 880 -34.48 33.31 32.61
CA THR A 880 -34.35 32.87 31.23
C THR A 880 -35.02 31.49 31.09
N VAL A 881 -36.00 31.41 30.19
CA VAL A 881 -36.77 30.20 29.95
C VAL A 881 -36.61 29.69 28.54
N GLY A 882 -36.34 28.40 28.36
CA GLY A 882 -36.20 27.76 27.03
C GLY A 882 -36.85 26.39 27.00
N GLN A 883 -37.26 25.93 25.83
CA GLN A 883 -37.78 24.58 25.61
C GLN A 883 -36.64 23.65 25.24
N GLY A 884 -36.67 22.40 25.69
CA GLY A 884 -35.71 21.37 25.29
C GLY A 884 -35.81 21.02 23.81
N ALA A 885 -34.68 20.80 23.18
CA ALA A 885 -34.63 20.32 21.82
C ALA A 885 -34.78 18.78 21.77
N ASN A 886 -34.17 18.09 22.71
CA ASN A 886 -34.30 16.63 22.86
C ASN A 886 -35.63 16.21 23.51
N PHE A 887 -36.11 17.03 24.45
CA PHE A 887 -37.38 16.86 25.10
C PHE A 887 -38.26 18.13 24.91
N PRO A 888 -39.03 18.23 23.82
CA PRO A 888 -39.80 19.44 23.54
C PRO A 888 -40.83 19.82 24.59
N GLY A 889 -41.31 18.85 25.37
CA GLY A 889 -42.16 19.07 26.51
C GLY A 889 -41.41 19.51 27.81
N LEU A 890 -40.09 19.58 27.80
CA LEU A 890 -39.30 20.08 28.92
C LEU A 890 -39.12 21.59 28.81
N THR A 891 -39.51 22.28 29.84
CA THR A 891 -39.16 23.72 30.01
C THR A 891 -38.00 23.81 31.00
N VAL A 892 -36.93 24.46 30.58
CA VAL A 892 -35.75 24.76 31.43
C VAL A 892 -35.77 26.21 31.82
N GLU A 893 -35.73 26.49 33.07
CA GLU A 893 -35.66 27.83 33.67
C GLU A 893 -34.29 28.04 34.31
N VAL A 894 -33.64 29.17 33.96
CA VAL A 894 -32.33 29.56 34.48
C VAL A 894 -32.45 30.92 35.17
N SER A 895 -32.08 30.95 36.44
CA SER A 895 -31.99 32.16 37.24
C SER A 895 -30.66 32.22 38.02
N GLU A 896 -30.39 33.30 38.68
CA GLU A 896 -29.20 33.46 39.53
C GLU A 896 -29.28 32.55 40.76
N ALA A 897 -28.17 31.89 41.09
CA ALA A 897 -28.10 30.94 42.19
C ALA A 897 -28.24 31.68 43.55
N ARG A 898 -28.82 30.99 44.52
CA ARG A 898 -29.04 31.53 45.88
C ARG A 898 -27.79 31.36 46.75
N GLY A 899 -27.57 32.34 47.64
CA GLY A 899 -26.47 32.33 48.61
C GLY A 899 -25.17 32.91 48.07
N ASP A 900 -24.19 33.04 48.97
CA ASP A 900 -22.88 33.60 48.63
C ASP A 900 -21.99 32.59 47.95
N LYS A 901 -21.02 33.09 47.22
CA LYS A 901 -20.02 32.28 46.52
C LYS A 901 -19.01 31.68 47.49
N CYS A 902 -18.85 30.38 47.48
CA CYS A 902 -17.79 29.70 48.22
C CYS A 902 -16.41 29.97 47.59
N GLU A 903 -15.46 30.49 48.38
CA GLU A 903 -14.10 30.82 47.88
C GLU A 903 -13.29 29.61 47.45
N ARG A 904 -13.66 28.39 47.88
CA ARG A 904 -12.90 27.16 47.53
C ARG A 904 -13.45 26.43 46.31
N CYS A 905 -14.76 26.15 46.24
CA CYS A 905 -15.37 25.40 45.14
C CYS A 905 -16.08 26.30 44.09
N TRP A 906 -16.22 27.57 44.37
CA TRP A 906 -16.82 28.62 43.53
C TRP A 906 -18.33 28.46 43.27
N MET A 907 -18.98 27.44 43.90
CA MET A 907 -20.43 27.31 43.84
C MET A 907 -21.08 28.33 44.78
N HIS A 908 -22.24 28.84 44.39
CA HIS A 908 -23.08 29.61 45.30
C HIS A 908 -23.87 28.70 46.24
N SER A 909 -23.91 29.00 47.50
CA SER A 909 -24.61 28.15 48.49
C SER A 909 -25.14 28.96 49.68
N PRO A 910 -26.36 28.70 50.08
CA PRO A 910 -26.91 29.31 51.31
C PRO A 910 -26.18 28.88 52.59
N THR A 911 -25.32 27.86 52.51
CA THR A 911 -24.53 27.40 53.67
C THR A 911 -23.17 28.16 53.81
N VAL A 912 -22.84 29.06 52.92
CA VAL A 912 -21.68 29.94 53.09
C VAL A 912 -21.99 30.85 54.26
N GLY A 913 -21.05 30.99 55.18
CA GLY A 913 -21.26 31.76 56.43
C GLY A 913 -21.78 30.93 57.63
N ALA A 914 -22.22 29.69 57.42
CA ALA A 914 -22.69 28.80 58.47
C ALA A 914 -21.56 28.27 59.40
N ASP A 915 -20.34 28.22 58.95
CA ASP A 915 -19.16 27.74 59.64
C ASP A 915 -18.36 28.95 60.20
N ALA A 916 -18.24 29.02 61.52
CA ALA A 916 -17.60 30.14 62.26
C ALA A 916 -16.07 30.20 62.01
N ASP A 917 -15.42 29.04 61.76
CA ASP A 917 -13.99 28.96 61.57
C ASP A 917 -13.64 29.23 60.02
N HIS A 918 -14.61 28.95 59.16
CA HIS A 918 -14.45 29.11 57.71
C HIS A 918 -15.65 29.83 57.09
N PRO A 919 -15.92 31.09 57.47
CA PRO A 919 -17.16 31.79 57.11
C PRO A 919 -17.35 32.09 55.64
N THR A 920 -16.31 31.98 54.78
CA THR A 920 -16.40 32.16 53.35
C THR A 920 -16.55 30.86 52.58
N LEU A 921 -16.68 29.70 53.29
CA LEU A 921 -16.84 28.37 52.67
C LEU A 921 -18.25 27.83 52.82
N CYS A 922 -18.70 27.07 51.83
CA CYS A 922 -19.90 26.24 51.99
C CYS A 922 -19.64 25.09 52.98
N ALA A 923 -20.68 24.49 53.52
CA ALA A 923 -20.59 23.43 54.55
C ALA A 923 -19.73 22.26 54.10
N ARG A 924 -19.81 21.83 52.81
CA ARG A 924 -18.97 20.77 52.21
C ARG A 924 -17.50 21.14 52.29
N CYS A 925 -17.14 22.33 51.84
CA CYS A 925 -15.74 22.74 51.78
C CYS A 925 -15.16 22.97 53.16
N ALA A 926 -15.93 23.52 54.11
CA ALA A 926 -15.51 23.68 55.50
C ALA A 926 -15.21 22.32 56.15
N ALA A 927 -16.07 21.31 55.94
CA ALA A 927 -15.85 19.95 56.44
C ALA A 927 -14.56 19.30 55.93
N VAL A 928 -14.23 19.52 54.63
CA VAL A 928 -12.97 19.02 54.02
C VAL A 928 -11.76 19.75 54.60
N VAL A 929 -11.80 21.10 54.71
CA VAL A 929 -10.67 21.90 55.17
C VAL A 929 -10.32 21.61 56.65
N ARG A 930 -11.31 21.32 57.51
CA ARG A 930 -11.08 20.90 58.91
C ARG A 930 -10.26 19.62 59.04
N LYS A 931 -10.31 18.74 58.06
CA LYS A 931 -9.56 17.48 58.04
C LYS A 931 -8.12 17.62 57.55
N LEU A 932 -7.80 18.76 56.95
CA LEU A 932 -6.45 19.01 56.45
C LEU A 932 -5.52 19.33 57.62
N PRO A 933 -4.24 18.93 57.54
CA PRO A 933 -3.24 19.38 58.52
C PRO A 933 -3.23 20.91 58.56
N GLN A 934 -3.16 21.46 59.75
CA GLN A 934 -3.05 22.91 59.92
C GLN A 934 -1.78 23.39 59.21
N PHE A 935 -1.95 24.34 58.28
CA PHE A 935 -0.86 24.99 57.55
C PHE A 935 -0.15 26.02 58.44
#